data_f272bf94077d514327629b69a22b01a2
#
_entry.id   f272bf94077d514327629b69a22b01a2
#
_cell.length_a   1.000
_cell.length_b   1.000
_cell.length_c   1.000
_cell.angle_alpha   90.00
_cell.angle_beta   90.00
_cell.angle_gamma   90.00
#
_symmetry.space_group_name_H-M   'P 1'
#
loop_
_entity.id
_entity.type
_entity.pdbx_description
1 polymer ?
#
loop_
_entity_poly.entity_id
_entity_poly.type
_entity_poly.pdbx_seq_one_letter_code
_entity_poly.pdbx_strand_id
1 'polypeptide(L)'
;MMFRSKKVAGIALAVASVTALAACSSSGSGSGGGNNNNGGSSSVVKVPGGIGSIPMAAAGAKKKAGTITWAMAPGATPNWILPVIPSANNSVYNAFNFIDQSWRPLYWTVNGVVPEVVNNMSLAAQPVYSDGNKTLTIKMNSSYKWSNGKPLTANDLLFTIDFIKAAIKASPANWAGYTPKHFPDNLVSATAPDASTLVLKLNGAVNPTWFTEDILSSVNPMPSADWAKSSASGSVLPAAQWTPANMAGVFKYLTAQAKSVSTYTTNPLWQIVDGPYKLSQYNTTTGAFTMVPNTTYGGPHVTPMSNFQAVAFTSDAAEFNAVKSKSIDVGFIPSANIPQLPQVLRLGYNYFGEPDFGMNFLNYNFKDTTNHFNSIINQTYFRQAMAHVEDQQGWISAFMHGAGAPAYGPIPAYPKSPFLPSNAATNPYPFSVSSAVSLLKAHGWTVNAGGTDVCQSAGSGASQCGAGIPAGTQLKFNLIYNSGSQLITSEMTDLVSKAKQAGINITLQSSNFNYMISNYLDPYAPANENKWAMQDFGGETNSTYPTTFSLFNTGGSNQIGDYSDPKADQLINASITSSDPAAVRSEAQYLTASQPSMFEPNNDYTWAWKTSIGSTMPEAWENLTQYYTTPEYWYLNG
;
A
#
# COMPACT_ATOMS: atom_id res chain seq x y z
N MET A 1 -17.87 16.01 59.16
CA MET A 1 -16.58 15.62 59.78
C MET A 1 -15.52 15.95 58.78
N MET A 2 -15.06 17.13 58.72
CA MET A 2 -13.98 17.77 59.50
C MET A 2 -12.61 17.08 59.30
N PHE A 3 -11.77 17.91 58.67
CA PHE A 3 -10.32 18.15 58.90
C PHE A 3 -9.34 17.16 58.23
N ARG A 4 -8.22 17.54 57.59
CA ARG A 4 -7.41 18.79 57.65
C ARG A 4 -6.41 18.80 56.48
N SER A 5 -6.14 19.98 55.99
CA SER A 5 -5.02 20.38 55.12
C SER A 5 -3.65 20.24 55.78
N LYS A 6 -2.61 19.97 55.01
CA LYS A 6 -1.26 20.54 55.31
C LYS A 6 -0.58 20.95 54.00
N LYS A 7 -0.28 22.23 53.91
CA LYS A 7 0.72 22.87 53.07
C LYS A 7 2.11 22.66 53.69
N VAL A 8 3.15 22.68 52.89
CA VAL A 8 4.48 23.32 53.11
C VAL A 8 5.34 22.91 51.91
N ALA A 9 5.76 23.78 51.16
CA ALA A 9 6.81 24.75 50.99
C ALA A 9 7.82 24.35 49.90
N GLY A 10 8.02 25.25 48.99
CA GLY A 10 8.95 25.18 47.88
C GLY A 10 10.42 25.45 48.28
N ILE A 11 11.28 25.03 47.41
CA ILE A 11 12.63 25.55 47.29
C ILE A 11 12.92 25.76 45.79
N ALA A 12 13.22 27.01 45.47
CA ALA A 12 13.80 27.43 44.20
C ALA A 12 15.32 27.52 44.38
N LEU A 13 16.07 27.25 43.32
CA LEU A 13 17.42 27.73 42.97
C LEU A 13 18.02 26.67 42.00
N ALA A 14 18.79 26.95 40.99
CA ALA A 14 19.34 28.14 40.37
C ALA A 14 19.77 27.81 38.95
N VAL A 15 19.83 28.83 38.14
CA VAL A 15 20.35 28.87 36.77
C VAL A 15 21.85 28.62 36.76
N ALA A 16 22.34 27.83 35.80
CA ALA A 16 23.71 27.93 35.31
C ALA A 16 23.76 27.70 33.80
N SER A 17 23.92 28.79 33.11
CA SER A 17 24.30 28.87 31.70
C SER A 17 25.79 28.51 31.54
N VAL A 18 26.13 27.64 30.57
CA VAL A 18 27.49 27.57 30.01
C VAL A 18 27.40 27.48 28.50
N THR A 19 28.15 28.35 27.91
CA THR A 19 28.33 28.77 26.54
C THR A 19 28.90 27.71 25.59
N ALA A 20 28.60 27.95 24.33
CA ALA A 20 29.08 27.29 23.11
C ALA A 20 30.61 27.25 22.97
N LEU A 21 31.08 26.21 22.29
CA LEU A 21 32.32 26.27 21.51
C LEU A 21 32.13 25.45 20.22
N ALA A 22 32.17 26.17 19.13
CA ALA A 22 32.37 25.65 17.80
C ALA A 22 33.83 25.27 17.60
N ALA A 23 34.12 24.16 16.94
CA ALA A 23 35.41 23.92 16.32
C ALA A 23 35.28 23.14 15.01
N CYS A 24 35.95 23.69 14.02
CA CYS A 24 35.99 23.30 12.61
C CYS A 24 36.73 21.99 12.32
N SER A 25 36.36 21.47 11.17
CA SER A 25 37.06 20.59 10.23
C SER A 25 38.57 20.35 10.39
N SER A 26 38.96 19.09 10.16
CA SER A 26 40.14 18.83 9.31
C SER A 26 40.11 17.37 8.78
N SER A 27 40.31 17.28 7.49
CA SER A 27 40.67 16.06 6.74
C SER A 27 42.03 15.53 7.20
N GLY A 28 42.13 14.21 7.35
CA GLY A 28 43.39 13.55 7.58
C GLY A 28 43.36 12.10 7.18
N SER A 29 43.95 11.80 6.03
CA SER A 29 44.33 10.47 5.60
C SER A 29 45.45 9.93 6.50
N GLY A 30 45.32 8.69 6.95
CA GLY A 30 46.38 7.99 7.70
C GLY A 30 46.15 6.48 7.68
N SER A 31 46.98 5.81 6.93
CA SER A 31 47.11 4.36 6.86
C SER A 31 47.70 3.75 8.13
N GLY A 32 47.28 2.52 8.47
CA GLY A 32 48.14 1.53 9.08
C GLY A 32 47.69 1.00 10.44
N GLY A 33 47.54 -0.32 10.52
CA GLY A 33 47.60 -1.08 11.77
C GLY A 33 46.49 -2.12 11.90
N GLY A 34 46.79 -3.36 11.47
CA GLY A 34 45.89 -4.49 11.58
C GLY A 34 45.63 -4.91 13.02
N ASN A 35 44.41 -5.36 13.25
CA ASN A 35 44.13 -6.30 14.33
C ASN A 35 43.10 -7.32 13.80
N ASN A 36 43.56 -8.56 13.66
CA ASN A 36 42.74 -9.72 13.36
C ASN A 36 41.79 -9.99 14.54
N ASN A 37 40.52 -9.66 14.37
CA ASN A 37 39.46 -10.33 15.13
C ASN A 37 38.56 -11.05 14.12
N ASN A 38 38.69 -12.38 14.09
CA ASN A 38 37.76 -13.30 13.44
C ASN A 38 36.39 -13.28 14.15
N GLY A 39 35.61 -12.24 13.95
CA GLY A 39 34.17 -12.24 14.14
C GLY A 39 33.56 -12.18 12.76
N GLY A 40 32.80 -13.20 12.38
CA GLY A 40 32.09 -13.20 11.10
C GLY A 40 31.28 -11.91 10.95
N SER A 41 31.77 -11.03 10.09
CA SER A 41 31.10 -9.78 9.76
C SER A 41 29.85 -10.12 8.92
N SER A 42 28.69 -10.07 9.53
CA SER A 42 27.46 -10.00 8.76
C SER A 42 27.50 -8.71 7.93
N SER A 43 27.40 -8.83 6.61
CA SER A 43 27.21 -7.67 5.76
C SER A 43 25.85 -7.05 6.11
N VAL A 44 25.83 -5.76 6.37
CA VAL A 44 24.63 -5.02 6.75
C VAL A 44 24.41 -3.96 5.68
N VAL A 45 23.23 -3.98 5.06
CA VAL A 45 22.85 -2.94 4.10
C VAL A 45 22.17 -1.82 4.89
N LYS A 46 22.65 -0.60 4.68
CA LYS A 46 22.01 0.59 5.24
C LYS A 46 20.93 1.07 4.30
N VAL A 47 19.71 1.16 4.78
CA VAL A 47 18.59 1.74 4.03
C VAL A 47 18.81 3.25 3.90
N PRO A 48 18.91 3.81 2.69
CA PRO A 48 19.08 5.25 2.51
C PRO A 48 17.90 6.01 3.12
N GLY A 49 18.21 6.91 4.09
CA GLY A 49 17.21 7.74 4.77
C GLY A 49 16.39 7.07 5.86
N GLY A 50 16.40 5.74 5.94
CA GLY A 50 15.77 5.00 7.03
C GLY A 50 16.61 4.96 8.29
N ILE A 51 16.04 4.41 9.36
CA ILE A 51 16.72 4.14 10.63
C ILE A 51 17.21 2.70 10.69
N GLY A 52 18.45 2.48 11.12
CA GLY A 52 19.04 1.14 11.25
C GLY A 52 19.56 0.55 9.92
N SER A 53 19.57 -0.77 9.83
CA SER A 53 20.16 -1.53 8.72
C SER A 53 19.44 -2.85 8.51
N ILE A 54 19.30 -3.29 7.26
CA ILE A 54 18.76 -4.60 6.92
C ILE A 54 19.78 -5.69 7.29
N PRO A 55 19.42 -6.71 8.08
CA PRO A 55 20.31 -7.82 8.40
C PRO A 55 20.52 -8.72 7.17
N MET A 56 21.75 -8.77 6.68
CA MET A 56 22.14 -9.62 5.57
C MET A 56 22.86 -10.88 6.07
N ALA A 57 22.82 -11.95 5.29
CA ALA A 57 23.53 -13.17 5.62
C ALA A 57 25.04 -12.93 5.71
N ALA A 58 25.67 -13.37 6.79
CA ALA A 58 27.12 -13.50 6.84
C ALA A 58 27.58 -14.51 5.79
N ALA A 59 28.67 -14.21 5.08
CA ALA A 59 29.26 -15.16 4.15
C ALA A 59 29.61 -16.47 4.89
N GLY A 60 29.10 -17.60 4.38
CA GLY A 60 29.34 -18.93 5.00
C GLY A 60 28.46 -19.26 6.21
N ALA A 61 27.46 -18.44 6.56
CA ALA A 61 26.52 -18.78 7.61
C ALA A 61 25.79 -20.09 7.32
N LYS A 62 25.70 -20.97 8.32
CA LYS A 62 24.91 -22.21 8.21
C LYS A 62 23.43 -21.83 8.25
N LYS A 63 22.69 -22.29 7.24
CA LYS A 63 21.26 -22.04 7.09
C LYS A 63 20.47 -23.25 7.54
N LYS A 64 19.47 -23.05 8.38
CA LYS A 64 18.55 -24.10 8.82
C LYS A 64 17.12 -23.75 8.40
N ALA A 65 16.34 -24.80 8.11
CA ALA A 65 14.90 -24.69 8.02
C ALA A 65 14.28 -24.76 9.42
N GLY A 66 13.10 -24.18 9.54
CA GLY A 66 12.28 -24.21 10.74
C GLY A 66 10.95 -23.53 10.46
N THR A 67 10.38 -22.89 11.46
CA THR A 67 9.23 -21.99 11.29
C THR A 67 9.67 -20.57 11.65
N ILE A 68 9.47 -19.64 10.73
CA ILE A 68 9.70 -18.21 10.93
C ILE A 68 8.34 -17.53 11.08
N THR A 69 8.15 -16.85 12.20
CA THR A 69 6.93 -16.12 12.51
C THR A 69 7.05 -14.66 12.08
N TRP A 70 6.04 -14.19 11.34
CA TRP A 70 5.93 -12.81 10.86
C TRP A 70 4.64 -12.17 11.37
N ALA A 71 4.71 -10.92 11.81
CA ALA A 71 3.56 -10.14 12.22
C ALA A 71 2.84 -9.51 11.02
N MET A 72 1.53 -9.72 10.93
CA MET A 72 0.68 -8.90 10.07
C MET A 72 0.32 -7.60 10.79
N ALA A 73 0.17 -6.51 10.05
CA ALA A 73 -0.25 -5.26 10.64
C ALA A 73 -1.62 -5.38 11.33
N PRO A 74 -1.85 -4.65 12.42
CA PRO A 74 -3.04 -4.79 13.23
C PRO A 74 -4.34 -4.58 12.46
N GLY A 75 -5.28 -5.52 12.63
CA GLY A 75 -6.60 -5.48 11.99
C GLY A 75 -6.64 -5.85 10.53
N ALA A 76 -5.49 -6.09 9.91
CA ALA A 76 -5.35 -6.42 8.50
C ALA A 76 -5.06 -7.91 8.33
N THR A 77 -6.04 -8.67 7.86
CA THR A 77 -5.92 -10.13 7.75
C THR A 77 -6.41 -10.62 6.38
N PRO A 78 -5.75 -11.63 5.77
CA PRO A 78 -6.22 -12.23 4.55
C PRO A 78 -7.60 -12.86 4.74
N ASN A 79 -8.48 -12.65 3.77
CA ASN A 79 -9.83 -13.20 3.76
C ASN A 79 -10.29 -13.62 2.35
N TRP A 80 -9.36 -13.68 1.40
CA TRP A 80 -9.58 -14.09 0.02
C TRP A 80 -8.39 -14.87 -0.53
N ILE A 81 -8.62 -15.96 -1.27
CA ILE A 81 -7.56 -16.88 -1.73
C ILE A 81 -7.43 -16.96 -3.27
N LEU A 82 -8.48 -16.62 -4.02
CA LEU A 82 -8.42 -16.69 -5.48
C LEU A 82 -7.58 -15.53 -6.05
N PRO A 83 -6.64 -15.76 -6.98
CA PRO A 83 -5.77 -14.72 -7.53
C PRO A 83 -6.47 -13.53 -8.19
N VAL A 84 -7.72 -13.69 -8.65
CA VAL A 84 -8.57 -12.56 -9.08
C VAL A 84 -9.31 -12.01 -7.86
N ILE A 85 -8.85 -10.86 -7.37
CA ILE A 85 -9.30 -10.26 -6.10
C ILE A 85 -10.44 -9.29 -6.39
N PRO A 86 -11.63 -9.41 -5.73
CA PRO A 86 -12.69 -8.42 -5.79
C PRO A 86 -12.32 -7.12 -5.06
N SER A 87 -12.92 -5.99 -5.44
CA SER A 87 -12.68 -4.68 -4.79
C SER A 87 -12.90 -4.72 -3.28
N ALA A 88 -13.95 -5.39 -2.80
CA ALA A 88 -14.23 -5.55 -1.37
C ALA A 88 -13.18 -6.36 -0.58
N ASN A 89 -12.25 -7.03 -1.26
CA ASN A 89 -11.14 -7.78 -0.66
C ASN A 89 -9.77 -7.23 -1.08
N ASN A 90 -9.74 -6.05 -1.74
CA ASN A 90 -8.51 -5.47 -2.25
C ASN A 90 -7.65 -4.94 -1.10
N SER A 91 -6.70 -5.74 -0.67
CA SER A 91 -5.70 -5.35 0.32
C SER A 91 -4.36 -6.01 0.01
N VAL A 92 -3.29 -5.33 0.40
CA VAL A 92 -1.91 -5.84 0.31
C VAL A 92 -1.73 -7.17 1.05
N TYR A 93 -2.51 -7.41 2.10
CA TYR A 93 -2.48 -8.66 2.88
C TYR A 93 -3.09 -9.83 2.12
N ASN A 94 -4.16 -9.61 1.34
CA ASN A 94 -4.67 -10.61 0.42
C ASN A 94 -3.72 -10.83 -0.76
N ALA A 95 -3.25 -9.76 -1.40
CA ALA A 95 -2.40 -9.83 -2.58
C ALA A 95 -0.98 -10.32 -2.23
N PHE A 96 -0.15 -9.46 -1.69
CA PHE A 96 1.30 -9.68 -1.60
C PHE A 96 1.71 -10.65 -0.50
N ASN A 97 1.04 -10.61 0.66
CA ASN A 97 1.44 -11.44 1.80
C ASN A 97 0.81 -12.84 1.80
N PHE A 98 -0.26 -13.05 1.04
CA PHE A 98 -0.98 -14.32 1.03
C PHE A 98 -1.03 -14.94 -0.36
N ILE A 99 -1.65 -14.29 -1.36
CA ILE A 99 -1.83 -14.86 -2.70
C ILE A 99 -0.50 -15.01 -3.41
N ASP A 100 0.34 -13.98 -3.46
CA ASP A 100 1.61 -14.00 -4.18
C ASP A 100 2.65 -14.97 -3.60
N GLN A 101 2.44 -15.43 -2.37
CA GLN A 101 3.25 -16.50 -1.80
C GLN A 101 2.92 -17.87 -2.43
N SER A 102 1.70 -18.05 -2.94
CA SER A 102 1.22 -19.30 -3.54
C SER A 102 1.12 -19.22 -5.08
N TRP A 103 0.74 -18.09 -5.61
CA TRP A 103 0.62 -17.83 -7.06
C TRP A 103 1.36 -16.56 -7.40
N ARG A 104 2.53 -16.70 -8.04
CA ARG A 104 3.34 -15.55 -8.42
C ARG A 104 2.63 -14.68 -9.46
N PRO A 105 2.76 -13.35 -9.39
CA PRO A 105 2.31 -12.48 -10.46
C PRO A 105 3.12 -12.73 -11.73
N LEU A 106 2.56 -12.38 -12.88
CA LEU A 106 3.23 -12.52 -14.17
C LEU A 106 4.57 -11.79 -14.17
N TYR A 107 4.61 -10.58 -13.60
CA TYR A 107 5.83 -9.82 -13.38
C TYR A 107 5.96 -9.44 -11.90
N TRP A 108 7.07 -9.87 -11.31
CA TRP A 108 7.45 -9.40 -9.98
C TRP A 108 8.15 -8.06 -10.12
N THR A 109 7.67 -7.06 -9.44
CA THR A 109 8.23 -5.71 -9.47
C THR A 109 8.75 -5.33 -8.11
N VAL A 110 9.82 -4.52 -8.06
CA VAL A 110 10.28 -3.90 -6.83
C VAL A 110 9.76 -2.48 -6.77
N ASN A 111 9.17 -2.13 -5.65
CA ASN A 111 8.70 -0.79 -5.40
C ASN A 111 9.89 0.08 -4.97
N GLY A 112 10.61 0.57 -5.95
CA GLY A 112 11.74 1.45 -5.76
C GLY A 112 11.50 2.80 -6.39
N VAL A 113 12.39 3.75 -6.10
CA VAL A 113 12.39 5.08 -6.74
C VAL A 113 12.58 5.01 -8.26
N VAL A 114 13.03 3.86 -8.77
CA VAL A 114 13.14 3.55 -10.19
C VAL A 114 12.38 2.25 -10.46
N PRO A 115 11.36 2.28 -11.35
CA PRO A 115 10.60 1.10 -11.72
C PRO A 115 11.50 -0.03 -12.27
N GLU A 116 11.32 -1.25 -11.75
CA GLU A 116 12.11 -2.41 -12.19
C GLU A 116 11.32 -3.71 -12.08
N VAL A 117 11.40 -4.52 -13.14
CA VAL A 117 10.91 -5.91 -13.14
C VAL A 117 12.03 -6.87 -12.72
N VAL A 118 11.78 -7.66 -11.69
CA VAL A 118 12.71 -8.70 -11.22
C VAL A 118 12.51 -9.97 -12.06
N ASN A 119 13.29 -10.10 -13.12
CA ASN A 119 13.11 -11.13 -14.14
C ASN A 119 13.13 -12.56 -13.62
N ASN A 120 14.00 -12.88 -12.65
CA ASN A 120 14.12 -14.25 -12.10
C ASN A 120 13.00 -14.63 -11.11
N MET A 121 12.22 -13.66 -10.64
CA MET A 121 11.01 -13.88 -9.84
C MET A 121 9.72 -13.78 -10.66
N SER A 122 9.83 -13.38 -11.92
CA SER A 122 8.71 -13.22 -12.83
C SER A 122 8.41 -14.50 -13.59
N LEU A 123 7.13 -14.79 -13.81
CA LEU A 123 6.68 -15.98 -14.55
C LEU A 123 6.91 -15.87 -16.06
N ALA A 124 7.25 -14.67 -16.55
CA ALA A 124 7.57 -14.42 -17.94
C ALA A 124 8.81 -13.52 -18.09
N ALA A 125 9.49 -13.61 -19.21
CA ALA A 125 10.48 -12.64 -19.62
C ALA A 125 9.81 -11.30 -19.92
N GLN A 126 10.57 -10.19 -19.87
CA GLN A 126 10.05 -8.87 -20.22
C GLN A 126 9.34 -8.89 -21.58
N PRO A 127 8.15 -8.29 -21.70
CA PRO A 127 7.38 -8.35 -22.92
C PRO A 127 8.06 -7.54 -24.03
N VAL A 128 7.95 -8.04 -25.26
CA VAL A 128 8.42 -7.31 -26.46
C VAL A 128 7.25 -6.53 -27.02
N TYR A 129 7.36 -5.20 -27.01
CA TYR A 129 6.38 -4.29 -27.58
C TYR A 129 6.69 -4.03 -29.06
N SER A 130 5.66 -3.98 -29.89
CA SER A 130 5.73 -3.70 -31.31
C SER A 130 4.48 -2.93 -31.77
N ASP A 131 4.41 -2.61 -33.08
CA ASP A 131 3.27 -1.90 -33.67
C ASP A 131 2.90 -0.61 -32.91
N GLY A 132 3.92 0.20 -32.58
CA GLY A 132 3.73 1.44 -31.82
C GLY A 132 3.15 1.19 -30.43
N ASN A 133 3.63 0.17 -29.72
CA ASN A 133 3.19 -0.27 -28.39
C ASN A 133 1.73 -0.75 -28.29
N LYS A 134 1.18 -1.25 -29.40
CA LYS A 134 -0.16 -1.86 -29.44
C LYS A 134 -0.13 -3.37 -29.45
N THR A 135 1.02 -3.99 -29.71
CA THR A 135 1.17 -5.45 -29.70
C THR A 135 2.25 -5.84 -28.71
N LEU A 136 1.94 -6.80 -27.84
CA LEU A 136 2.84 -7.35 -26.85
C LEU A 136 3.07 -8.84 -27.13
N THR A 137 4.32 -9.27 -27.15
CA THR A 137 4.70 -10.69 -27.15
C THR A 137 5.31 -11.02 -25.80
N ILE A 138 4.68 -11.94 -25.08
CA ILE A 138 5.05 -12.38 -23.73
C ILE A 138 5.57 -13.81 -23.84
N LYS A 139 6.78 -14.07 -23.33
CA LYS A 139 7.40 -15.40 -23.29
C LYS A 139 7.41 -15.93 -21.85
N MET A 140 6.72 -17.04 -21.61
CA MET A 140 6.68 -17.69 -20.30
C MET A 140 8.05 -18.24 -19.93
N ASN A 141 8.38 -18.14 -18.64
CA ASN A 141 9.64 -18.63 -18.09
C ASN A 141 9.53 -20.15 -17.83
N SER A 142 10.30 -20.94 -18.53
CA SER A 142 10.27 -22.40 -18.47
C SER A 142 10.77 -23.02 -17.17
N SER A 143 11.39 -22.25 -16.27
CA SER A 143 11.80 -22.74 -14.95
C SER A 143 10.61 -22.95 -14.02
N TYR A 144 9.48 -22.26 -14.24
CA TYR A 144 8.29 -22.36 -13.42
C TYR A 144 7.37 -23.48 -13.87
N LYS A 145 6.77 -24.16 -12.90
CA LYS A 145 5.76 -25.19 -13.10
C LYS A 145 4.82 -25.24 -11.89
N TRP A 146 3.65 -25.78 -12.13
CA TRP A 146 2.69 -26.04 -11.07
C TRP A 146 3.18 -27.11 -10.10
N SER A 147 2.76 -27.04 -8.86
CA SER A 147 3.17 -27.97 -7.79
C SER A 147 2.73 -29.42 -8.02
N ASN A 148 1.82 -29.68 -8.96
CA ASN A 148 1.46 -31.02 -9.42
C ASN A 148 2.34 -31.53 -10.57
N GLY A 149 3.40 -30.80 -10.93
CA GLY A 149 4.37 -31.16 -11.97
C GLY A 149 4.01 -30.75 -13.39
N LYS A 150 2.79 -30.23 -13.63
CA LYS A 150 2.42 -29.70 -14.94
C LYS A 150 3.21 -28.42 -15.27
N PRO A 151 3.58 -28.20 -16.55
CA PRO A 151 4.24 -26.96 -16.95
C PRO A 151 3.31 -25.76 -16.76
N LEU A 152 3.88 -24.61 -16.41
CA LEU A 152 3.21 -23.32 -16.50
C LEU A 152 3.30 -22.84 -17.95
N THR A 153 2.18 -22.45 -18.55
CA THR A 153 2.08 -22.18 -19.99
C THR A 153 1.37 -20.86 -20.30
N ALA A 154 1.49 -20.41 -21.54
CA ALA A 154 0.75 -19.25 -22.05
C ALA A 154 -0.78 -19.44 -21.99
N ASN A 155 -1.28 -20.69 -22.01
CA ASN A 155 -2.69 -20.97 -21.81
C ASN A 155 -3.16 -20.66 -20.38
N ASP A 156 -2.29 -20.75 -19.36
CA ASP A 156 -2.65 -20.40 -17.99
C ASP A 156 -2.88 -18.89 -17.86
N LEU A 157 -2.05 -18.08 -18.54
CA LEU A 157 -2.24 -16.63 -18.62
C LEU A 157 -3.48 -16.28 -19.45
N LEU A 158 -3.69 -16.91 -20.60
CA LEU A 158 -4.89 -16.70 -21.43
C LEU A 158 -6.17 -17.03 -20.66
N PHE A 159 -6.18 -18.17 -19.94
CA PHE A 159 -7.28 -18.57 -19.07
C PHE A 159 -7.58 -17.51 -18.00
N THR A 160 -6.55 -16.96 -17.37
CA THR A 160 -6.70 -15.91 -16.36
C THR A 160 -7.32 -14.64 -16.96
N ILE A 161 -6.89 -14.22 -18.16
CA ILE A 161 -7.48 -13.08 -18.85
C ILE A 161 -8.96 -13.32 -19.17
N ASP A 162 -9.32 -14.49 -19.66
CA ASP A 162 -10.72 -14.82 -19.97
C ASP A 162 -11.56 -14.98 -18.70
N PHE A 163 -10.96 -15.44 -17.60
CA PHE A 163 -11.60 -15.46 -16.28
C PHE A 163 -11.88 -14.03 -15.77
N ILE A 164 -10.90 -13.11 -15.87
CA ILE A 164 -11.07 -11.70 -15.52
C ILE A 164 -12.20 -11.07 -16.35
N LYS A 165 -12.25 -11.31 -17.67
CA LYS A 165 -13.36 -10.86 -18.52
C LYS A 165 -14.72 -11.37 -18.04
N ALA A 166 -14.80 -12.64 -17.62
CA ALA A 166 -16.04 -13.20 -17.07
C ALA A 166 -16.39 -12.58 -15.71
N ALA A 167 -15.40 -12.32 -14.87
CA ALA A 167 -15.57 -11.68 -13.57
C ALA A 167 -16.15 -10.27 -13.71
N ILE A 168 -15.52 -9.40 -14.52
CA ILE A 168 -15.98 -8.01 -14.72
C ILE A 168 -17.32 -7.94 -15.46
N LYS A 169 -17.60 -8.86 -16.36
CA LYS A 169 -18.91 -8.96 -17.02
C LYS A 169 -20.02 -9.27 -16.02
N ALA A 170 -19.76 -10.07 -15.01
CA ALA A 170 -20.71 -10.34 -13.94
C ALA A 170 -20.91 -9.13 -13.02
N SER A 171 -19.82 -8.43 -12.66
CA SER A 171 -19.79 -7.13 -11.97
C SER A 171 -18.38 -6.55 -12.08
N PRO A 172 -18.23 -5.24 -12.35
CA PRO A 172 -16.94 -4.54 -12.27
C PRO A 172 -16.20 -4.80 -10.95
N ALA A 173 -16.91 -4.85 -9.84
CA ALA A 173 -16.38 -5.10 -8.49
C ALA A 173 -15.67 -6.46 -8.31
N ASN A 174 -15.82 -7.40 -9.25
CA ASN A 174 -15.22 -8.72 -9.11
C ASN A 174 -13.73 -8.79 -9.47
N TRP A 175 -13.14 -7.70 -9.93
CA TRP A 175 -11.69 -7.57 -10.08
C TRP A 175 -11.23 -6.17 -9.72
N ALA A 176 -10.46 -6.04 -8.66
CA ALA A 176 -9.98 -4.76 -8.12
C ALA A 176 -9.05 -3.98 -9.08
N GLY A 177 -8.44 -4.64 -10.06
CA GLY A 177 -7.62 -3.98 -11.09
C GLY A 177 -8.41 -3.38 -12.24
N TYR A 178 -9.76 -3.46 -12.24
CA TYR A 178 -10.56 -3.07 -13.38
C TYR A 178 -10.82 -1.57 -13.43
N THR A 179 -10.36 -0.93 -14.51
CA THR A 179 -10.76 0.42 -14.92
C THR A 179 -11.46 0.33 -16.28
N PRO A 180 -12.70 0.82 -16.43
CA PRO A 180 -13.45 0.75 -17.69
C PRO A 180 -12.68 1.31 -18.89
N LYS A 181 -12.79 0.65 -20.05
CA LYS A 181 -12.10 0.97 -21.32
C LYS A 181 -10.59 0.67 -21.32
N HIS A 182 -10.00 0.27 -20.20
CA HIS A 182 -8.61 -0.18 -20.10
C HIS A 182 -8.54 -1.71 -20.07
N PHE A 183 -7.45 -2.30 -19.63
CA PHE A 183 -7.32 -3.76 -19.59
C PHE A 183 -8.39 -4.40 -18.70
N PRO A 184 -9.08 -5.46 -19.17
CA PRO A 184 -8.95 -6.15 -20.45
C PRO A 184 -9.87 -5.62 -21.58
N ASP A 185 -10.63 -4.54 -21.41
CA ASP A 185 -11.57 -4.00 -22.41
C ASP A 185 -10.85 -3.49 -23.66
N ASN A 186 -9.63 -3.01 -23.52
CA ASN A 186 -8.82 -2.52 -24.63
C ASN A 186 -8.15 -3.65 -25.44
N LEU A 187 -8.36 -4.92 -25.08
CA LEU A 187 -7.84 -6.05 -25.86
C LEU A 187 -8.64 -6.25 -27.16
N VAL A 188 -7.98 -6.12 -28.29
CA VAL A 188 -8.49 -6.55 -29.59
C VAL A 188 -8.41 -8.07 -29.72
N SER A 189 -7.30 -8.65 -29.24
CA SER A 189 -7.13 -10.11 -29.18
C SER A 189 -6.08 -10.51 -28.14
N ALA A 190 -6.26 -11.72 -27.61
CA ALA A 190 -5.28 -12.45 -26.81
C ALA A 190 -5.16 -13.86 -27.39
N THR A 191 -3.97 -14.29 -27.77
CA THR A 191 -3.75 -15.60 -28.41
C THR A 191 -2.48 -16.26 -27.90
N ALA A 192 -2.53 -17.57 -27.67
CA ALA A 192 -1.38 -18.40 -27.32
C ALA A 192 -1.01 -19.27 -28.54
N PRO A 193 -0.12 -18.79 -29.46
CA PRO A 193 0.27 -19.54 -30.65
C PRO A 193 1.06 -20.81 -30.33
N ASP A 194 1.71 -20.86 -29.20
CA ASP A 194 2.39 -22.03 -28.66
C ASP A 194 2.31 -22.03 -27.11
N ALA A 195 2.77 -23.11 -26.47
CA ALA A 195 2.71 -23.26 -25.02
C ALA A 195 3.51 -22.21 -24.24
N SER A 196 4.48 -21.55 -24.84
CA SER A 196 5.38 -20.60 -24.19
C SER A 196 5.07 -19.14 -24.52
N THR A 197 4.24 -18.87 -25.51
CA THR A 197 4.06 -17.52 -26.07
C THR A 197 2.62 -17.06 -25.97
N LEU A 198 2.41 -15.89 -25.36
CA LEU A 198 1.14 -15.16 -25.45
C LEU A 198 1.35 -13.90 -26.28
N VAL A 199 0.42 -13.60 -27.18
CA VAL A 199 0.39 -12.35 -27.95
C VAL A 199 -0.88 -11.59 -27.60
N LEU A 200 -0.72 -10.35 -27.13
CA LEU A 200 -1.82 -9.42 -26.86
C LEU A 200 -1.80 -8.31 -27.90
N LYS A 201 -2.98 -7.99 -28.45
CA LYS A 201 -3.16 -6.81 -29.31
C LYS A 201 -4.12 -5.85 -28.63
N LEU A 202 -3.73 -4.59 -28.52
CA LEU A 202 -4.49 -3.51 -27.89
C LEU A 202 -5.11 -2.60 -28.96
N ASN A 203 -6.21 -1.95 -28.65
CA ASN A 203 -6.85 -0.97 -29.52
C ASN A 203 -6.14 0.40 -29.53
N GLY A 204 -5.28 0.67 -28.55
CA GLY A 204 -4.50 1.91 -28.40
C GLY A 204 -3.06 1.62 -27.96
N ALA A 205 -2.17 2.59 -28.17
CA ALA A 205 -0.82 2.55 -27.64
C ALA A 205 -0.81 2.73 -26.12
N VAL A 206 0.11 2.05 -25.44
CA VAL A 206 0.33 2.18 -24.00
C VAL A 206 1.78 2.53 -23.69
N ASN A 207 2.03 3.09 -22.52
CA ASN A 207 3.36 3.18 -21.97
C ASN A 207 3.83 1.76 -21.59
N PRO A 208 4.90 1.23 -22.17
CA PRO A 208 5.38 -0.14 -21.89
C PRO A 208 5.72 -0.39 -20.44
N THR A 209 6.35 0.57 -19.76
CA THR A 209 6.72 0.44 -18.34
C THR A 209 5.45 0.34 -17.49
N TRP A 210 4.55 1.30 -17.61
CA TRP A 210 3.28 1.28 -16.88
C TRP A 210 2.49 -0.01 -17.12
N PHE A 211 2.34 -0.41 -18.39
CA PHE A 211 1.49 -1.58 -18.69
C PHE A 211 2.09 -2.88 -18.17
N THR A 212 3.43 -3.00 -18.22
CA THR A 212 4.12 -4.18 -17.68
C THR A 212 4.10 -4.21 -16.15
N GLU A 213 4.43 -3.07 -15.52
CA GLU A 213 4.75 -3.01 -14.09
C GLU A 213 3.54 -2.73 -13.19
N ASP A 214 2.47 -2.12 -13.73
CA ASP A 214 1.25 -1.85 -12.97
C ASP A 214 0.09 -2.77 -13.39
N ILE A 215 -0.09 -3.01 -14.71
CA ILE A 215 -1.23 -3.79 -15.19
C ILE A 215 -0.91 -5.29 -15.22
N LEU A 216 0.16 -5.69 -15.90
CA LEU A 216 0.48 -7.11 -16.04
C LEU A 216 1.06 -7.73 -14.75
N SER A 217 1.66 -6.94 -13.88
CA SER A 217 2.08 -7.37 -12.54
C SER A 217 0.91 -7.67 -11.59
N SER A 218 -0.28 -7.13 -11.87
CA SER A 218 -1.51 -7.46 -11.12
C SER A 218 -2.20 -8.74 -11.60
N VAL A 219 -1.63 -9.45 -12.57
CA VAL A 219 -2.19 -10.68 -13.14
C VAL A 219 -1.36 -11.87 -12.69
N ASN A 220 -1.96 -12.73 -11.87
CA ASN A 220 -1.36 -14.00 -11.45
C ASN A 220 -1.95 -15.13 -12.33
N PRO A 221 -1.16 -15.80 -13.18
CA PRO A 221 -1.63 -16.93 -13.97
C PRO A 221 -2.26 -18.01 -13.11
N MET A 222 -3.35 -18.61 -13.58
CA MET A 222 -4.10 -19.65 -12.88
C MET A 222 -4.00 -21.02 -13.62
N PRO A 223 -3.94 -22.16 -12.91
CA PRO A 223 -3.69 -23.47 -13.51
C PRO A 223 -4.86 -23.93 -14.38
N SER A 224 -4.88 -23.55 -15.64
CA SER A 224 -5.96 -23.81 -16.60
C SER A 224 -6.29 -25.29 -16.74
N ALA A 225 -5.25 -26.15 -16.73
CA ALA A 225 -5.37 -27.59 -16.85
C ALA A 225 -6.03 -28.30 -15.63
N ASP A 226 -6.36 -27.53 -14.57
CA ASP A 226 -6.98 -28.03 -13.34
C ASP A 226 -8.21 -27.21 -12.93
N TRP A 227 -8.22 -25.90 -13.24
CA TRP A 227 -9.26 -24.96 -12.78
C TRP A 227 -10.29 -24.59 -13.85
N ALA A 228 -10.07 -24.86 -15.13
CA ALA A 228 -11.02 -24.53 -16.19
C ALA A 228 -12.25 -25.45 -16.16
N LYS A 229 -12.99 -25.47 -15.06
CA LYS A 229 -14.20 -26.28 -14.85
C LYS A 229 -15.27 -25.52 -14.07
N SER A 230 -16.54 -25.86 -14.28
CA SER A 230 -17.69 -25.17 -13.68
C SER A 230 -18.31 -25.90 -12.49
N SER A 231 -17.72 -27.02 -12.05
CA SER A 231 -18.11 -27.77 -10.85
C SER A 231 -16.98 -28.70 -10.37
N ALA A 232 -17.08 -29.22 -9.16
CA ALA A 232 -16.08 -30.12 -8.58
C ALA A 232 -15.88 -31.38 -9.41
N SER A 233 -16.96 -31.98 -9.93
CA SER A 233 -16.96 -33.18 -10.78
C SER A 233 -16.93 -32.89 -12.29
N GLY A 234 -16.93 -31.60 -12.66
CA GLY A 234 -16.91 -31.18 -14.06
C GLY A 234 -15.56 -31.47 -14.73
N SER A 235 -15.64 -31.83 -16.02
CA SER A 235 -14.45 -31.97 -16.85
C SER A 235 -13.78 -30.62 -17.04
N VAL A 236 -12.44 -30.63 -17.11
CA VAL A 236 -11.66 -29.42 -17.46
C VAL A 236 -11.91 -29.07 -18.93
N LEU A 237 -12.28 -27.83 -19.19
CA LEU A 237 -12.56 -27.31 -20.51
C LEU A 237 -11.24 -27.03 -21.26
N PRO A 238 -11.07 -27.57 -22.48
CA PRO A 238 -9.94 -27.17 -23.33
C PRO A 238 -10.08 -25.70 -23.77
N ALA A 239 -8.97 -25.07 -24.13
CA ALA A 239 -8.93 -23.63 -24.49
C ALA A 239 -9.95 -23.25 -25.58
N ALA A 240 -10.17 -24.12 -26.56
CA ALA A 240 -11.18 -23.90 -27.62
C ALA A 240 -12.63 -23.76 -27.08
N GLN A 241 -12.89 -24.16 -25.83
CA GLN A 241 -14.19 -24.07 -25.17
C GLN A 241 -14.28 -22.93 -24.15
N TRP A 242 -13.29 -22.08 -24.03
CA TRP A 242 -13.34 -20.90 -23.14
C TRP A 242 -14.21 -19.79 -23.73
N THR A 243 -15.43 -20.12 -24.05
CA THR A 243 -16.43 -19.15 -24.49
C THR A 243 -16.90 -18.29 -23.31
N PRO A 244 -17.43 -17.08 -23.54
CA PRO A 244 -17.96 -16.24 -22.47
C PRO A 244 -18.99 -16.94 -21.56
N ALA A 245 -19.84 -17.84 -22.15
CA ALA A 245 -20.82 -18.58 -21.37
C ALA A 245 -20.18 -19.64 -20.46
N ASN A 246 -19.21 -20.39 -20.97
CA ASN A 246 -18.50 -21.40 -20.20
C ASN A 246 -17.64 -20.74 -19.10
N MET A 247 -16.95 -19.65 -19.43
CA MET A 247 -16.13 -18.92 -18.45
C MET A 247 -16.96 -18.28 -17.34
N ALA A 248 -18.21 -17.86 -17.62
CA ALA A 248 -19.13 -17.43 -16.57
C ALA A 248 -19.45 -18.57 -15.57
N GLY A 249 -19.56 -19.81 -16.04
CA GLY A 249 -19.71 -21.00 -15.18
C GLY A 249 -18.47 -21.28 -14.34
N VAL A 250 -17.28 -21.17 -14.95
CA VAL A 250 -15.99 -21.32 -14.25
C VAL A 250 -15.83 -20.24 -13.18
N PHE A 251 -16.09 -18.98 -13.52
CA PHE A 251 -16.06 -17.86 -12.57
C PHE A 251 -16.97 -18.10 -11.37
N LYS A 252 -18.24 -18.46 -11.62
CA LYS A 252 -19.20 -18.75 -10.55
C LYS A 252 -18.70 -19.86 -9.62
N TYR A 253 -18.14 -20.94 -10.19
CA TYR A 253 -17.63 -22.07 -9.42
C TYR A 253 -16.42 -21.67 -8.56
N LEU A 254 -15.36 -21.13 -9.15
CA LEU A 254 -14.13 -20.79 -8.42
C LEU A 254 -14.37 -19.72 -7.36
N THR A 255 -15.18 -18.71 -7.66
CA THR A 255 -15.56 -17.67 -6.69
C THR A 255 -16.33 -18.26 -5.51
N ALA A 256 -17.25 -19.21 -5.74
CA ALA A 256 -17.95 -19.90 -4.67
C ALA A 256 -16.98 -20.71 -3.77
N GLN A 257 -15.96 -21.34 -4.36
CA GLN A 257 -14.91 -22.01 -3.58
C GLN A 257 -14.08 -21.03 -2.77
N ALA A 258 -13.71 -19.87 -3.33
CA ALA A 258 -12.92 -18.84 -2.65
C ALA A 258 -13.66 -18.18 -1.48
N LYS A 259 -14.97 -18.10 -1.51
CA LYS A 259 -15.80 -17.62 -0.38
C LYS A 259 -15.84 -18.57 0.81
N SER A 260 -15.45 -19.84 0.62
CA SER A 260 -15.51 -20.89 1.65
C SER A 260 -14.19 -20.94 2.45
N VAL A 261 -13.94 -19.93 3.27
CA VAL A 261 -12.67 -19.79 4.04
C VAL A 261 -12.34 -21.01 4.89
N SER A 262 -13.32 -21.76 5.39
CA SER A 262 -13.12 -22.99 6.17
C SER A 262 -12.50 -24.14 5.35
N THR A 263 -12.49 -24.03 4.02
CA THR A 263 -11.95 -25.07 3.12
C THR A 263 -10.59 -24.71 2.53
N TYR A 264 -10.00 -23.57 2.87
CA TYR A 264 -8.76 -23.09 2.24
C TYR A 264 -7.62 -24.10 2.30
N THR A 265 -7.48 -24.84 3.38
CA THR A 265 -6.42 -25.85 3.56
C THR A 265 -6.78 -27.24 3.05
N THR A 266 -8.05 -27.53 2.82
CA THR A 266 -8.55 -28.87 2.44
C THR A 266 -9.01 -28.96 0.98
N ASN A 267 -9.35 -27.84 0.35
CA ASN A 267 -9.77 -27.81 -1.03
C ASN A 267 -8.57 -28.05 -1.97
N PRO A 268 -8.57 -29.12 -2.79
CA PRO A 268 -7.43 -29.46 -3.65
C PRO A 268 -7.12 -28.40 -4.71
N LEU A 269 -8.05 -27.51 -5.04
CA LEU A 269 -7.77 -26.39 -5.95
C LEU A 269 -6.62 -25.52 -5.40
N TRP A 270 -6.68 -25.17 -4.13
CA TRP A 270 -5.73 -24.26 -3.51
C TRP A 270 -4.35 -24.88 -3.20
N GLN A 271 -4.19 -26.18 -3.49
CA GLN A 271 -2.91 -26.89 -3.35
C GLN A 271 -2.08 -26.89 -4.65
N ILE A 272 -2.66 -26.40 -5.77
CA ILE A 272 -1.97 -26.28 -7.06
C ILE A 272 -1.44 -24.85 -7.16
N VAL A 273 -0.14 -24.69 -6.90
CA VAL A 273 0.55 -23.40 -6.78
C VAL A 273 1.82 -23.38 -7.65
N ASP A 274 2.29 -22.20 -8.03
CA ASP A 274 3.57 -21.97 -8.73
C ASP A 274 4.53 -21.10 -7.92
N GLY A 275 4.03 -20.50 -6.83
CA GLY A 275 4.81 -19.71 -5.88
C GLY A 275 5.67 -20.55 -4.94
N PRO A 276 6.47 -19.87 -4.08
CA PRO A 276 7.39 -20.56 -3.15
C PRO A 276 6.70 -21.35 -2.05
N TYR A 277 5.44 -21.09 -1.76
CA TYR A 277 4.75 -21.69 -0.62
C TYR A 277 3.38 -22.27 -0.96
N LYS A 278 2.93 -23.20 -0.10
CA LYS A 278 1.57 -23.75 -0.06
C LYS A 278 0.95 -23.48 1.29
N LEU A 279 -0.32 -23.11 1.30
CA LEU A 279 -1.07 -22.96 2.53
C LEU A 279 -1.26 -24.31 3.23
N SER A 280 -0.85 -24.40 4.50
CA SER A 280 -0.98 -25.61 5.34
C SER A 280 -1.95 -25.42 6.51
N GLN A 281 -2.02 -24.22 7.07
CA GLN A 281 -2.96 -23.88 8.15
C GLN A 281 -3.57 -22.50 7.90
N TYR A 282 -4.84 -22.35 8.27
CA TYR A 282 -5.54 -21.06 8.21
C TYR A 282 -6.55 -20.97 9.34
N ASN A 283 -6.46 -19.90 10.13
CA ASN A 283 -7.39 -19.63 11.22
C ASN A 283 -8.53 -18.73 10.70
N THR A 284 -9.72 -19.29 10.58
CA THR A 284 -10.88 -18.58 10.02
C THR A 284 -11.39 -17.41 10.87
N THR A 285 -11.00 -17.36 12.16
CA THR A 285 -11.41 -16.29 13.07
C THR A 285 -10.44 -15.11 13.03
N THR A 286 -9.13 -15.39 13.00
CA THR A 286 -8.10 -14.35 13.08
C THR A 286 -7.45 -14.03 11.74
N GLY A 287 -7.61 -14.87 10.72
CA GLY A 287 -6.88 -14.77 9.46
C GLY A 287 -5.40 -15.18 9.53
N ALA A 288 -4.90 -15.57 10.72
CA ALA A 288 -3.54 -16.09 10.85
C ALA A 288 -3.37 -17.39 10.03
N PHE A 289 -2.18 -17.57 9.43
CA PHE A 289 -1.95 -18.70 8.54
C PHE A 289 -0.52 -19.23 8.65
N THR A 290 -0.33 -20.47 8.21
CA THR A 290 0.98 -21.09 8.04
C THR A 290 1.11 -21.64 6.63
N MET A 291 2.24 -21.36 6.01
CA MET A 291 2.62 -21.90 4.71
C MET A 291 3.85 -22.78 4.82
N VAL A 292 3.88 -23.84 4.02
CA VAL A 292 5.03 -24.75 3.89
C VAL A 292 5.69 -24.58 2.52
N PRO A 293 7.00 -24.79 2.38
CA PRO A 293 7.70 -24.66 1.12
C PRO A 293 7.10 -25.50 -0.01
N ASN A 294 6.96 -24.88 -1.19
CA ASN A 294 6.67 -25.57 -2.43
C ASN A 294 7.97 -26.12 -3.01
N THR A 295 8.20 -27.43 -2.93
CA THR A 295 9.43 -28.08 -3.40
C THR A 295 9.61 -28.05 -4.92
N THR A 296 8.60 -27.65 -5.68
CA THR A 296 8.64 -27.51 -7.14
C THR A 296 8.81 -26.06 -7.61
N TYR A 297 8.94 -25.11 -6.67
CA TYR A 297 9.13 -23.72 -6.99
C TYR A 297 10.36 -23.49 -7.88
N GLY A 298 10.15 -22.82 -9.01
CA GLY A 298 11.17 -22.61 -10.04
C GLY A 298 11.97 -21.31 -9.92
N GLY A 299 11.56 -20.43 -8.99
CA GLY A 299 12.21 -19.15 -8.74
C GLY A 299 13.35 -19.22 -7.71
N PRO A 300 14.02 -18.09 -7.45
CA PRO A 300 15.13 -18.02 -6.49
C PRO A 300 14.62 -18.18 -5.05
N HIS A 301 15.42 -18.90 -4.23
CA HIS A 301 15.11 -19.14 -2.82
C HIS A 301 16.34 -19.59 -2.04
N VAL A 302 16.27 -19.48 -0.73
CA VAL A 302 17.27 -20.09 0.17
C VAL A 302 17.00 -21.60 0.31
N THR A 303 18.05 -22.38 0.43
CA THR A 303 17.91 -23.83 0.68
C THR A 303 18.62 -24.19 1.97
N PRO A 304 17.95 -24.87 2.92
CA PRO A 304 16.52 -25.22 2.92
C PRO A 304 15.62 -24.03 3.30
N MET A 305 14.42 -23.97 2.69
CA MET A 305 13.39 -22.97 3.03
C MET A 305 12.73 -23.33 4.36
N SER A 306 12.43 -22.32 5.17
CA SER A 306 11.64 -22.45 6.40
C SER A 306 10.13 -22.38 6.10
N ASN A 307 9.31 -22.90 7.02
CA ASN A 307 7.89 -22.59 7.03
C ASN A 307 7.69 -21.12 7.35
N PHE A 308 6.68 -20.50 6.74
CA PHE A 308 6.28 -19.11 6.97
C PHE A 308 4.97 -19.07 7.74
N GLN A 309 4.96 -18.46 8.92
CA GLN A 309 3.78 -18.32 9.76
C GLN A 309 3.43 -16.84 9.95
N ALA A 310 2.30 -16.41 9.42
CA ALA A 310 1.77 -15.07 9.62
C ALA A 310 0.88 -15.05 10.88
N VAL A 311 1.17 -14.12 11.78
CA VAL A 311 0.47 -13.93 13.06
C VAL A 311 -0.35 -12.66 13.00
N ALA A 312 -1.64 -12.75 13.35
CA ALA A 312 -2.57 -11.63 13.35
C ALA A 312 -2.58 -10.90 14.70
N PHE A 313 -2.67 -9.58 14.65
CA PHE A 313 -2.81 -8.70 15.81
C PHE A 313 -4.03 -7.79 15.68
N THR A 314 -4.56 -7.32 16.80
CA THR A 314 -5.71 -6.40 16.84
C THR A 314 -5.30 -4.96 17.11
N SER A 315 -4.04 -4.71 17.51
CA SER A 315 -3.50 -3.38 17.77
C SER A 315 -1.97 -3.38 17.76
N ASP A 316 -1.39 -2.21 17.50
CA ASP A 316 0.05 -1.94 17.60
C ASP A 316 0.63 -2.37 18.95
N ALA A 317 -0.10 -2.12 20.03
CA ALA A 317 0.34 -2.50 21.38
C ALA A 317 0.42 -4.02 21.56
N ALA A 318 -0.51 -4.78 20.97
CA ALA A 318 -0.49 -6.24 21.02
C ALA A 318 0.71 -6.80 20.24
N GLU A 319 0.98 -6.26 19.08
CA GLU A 319 2.12 -6.63 18.25
C GLU A 319 3.45 -6.30 18.93
N PHE A 320 3.63 -5.08 19.46
CA PHE A 320 4.84 -4.71 20.18
C PHE A 320 5.05 -5.53 21.46
N ASN A 321 3.97 -5.95 22.13
CA ASN A 321 4.08 -6.90 23.24
C ASN A 321 4.60 -8.28 22.78
N ALA A 322 4.25 -8.72 21.57
CA ALA A 322 4.78 -9.95 20.98
C ALA A 322 6.27 -9.83 20.64
N VAL A 323 6.76 -8.66 20.18
CA VAL A 323 8.19 -8.37 20.06
C VAL A 323 8.86 -8.44 21.43
N LYS A 324 8.32 -7.76 22.45
CA LYS A 324 8.88 -7.75 23.80
C LYS A 324 8.95 -9.12 24.45
N SER A 325 7.96 -9.97 24.22
CA SER A 325 7.94 -11.37 24.71
C SER A 325 8.74 -12.34 23.85
N LYS A 326 9.31 -11.87 22.72
CA LYS A 326 10.06 -12.68 21.74
C LYS A 326 9.19 -13.77 21.09
N SER A 327 7.88 -13.60 21.03
CA SER A 327 6.97 -14.59 20.46
C SER A 327 6.86 -14.53 18.93
N ILE A 328 7.39 -13.47 18.28
CA ILE A 328 7.51 -13.35 16.84
C ILE A 328 8.97 -13.15 16.43
N ASP A 329 9.31 -13.58 15.23
CA ASP A 329 10.69 -13.50 14.72
C ASP A 329 10.92 -12.25 13.89
N VAL A 330 9.92 -11.86 13.09
CA VAL A 330 9.90 -10.64 12.28
C VAL A 330 8.60 -9.90 12.57
N GLY A 331 8.70 -8.65 12.97
CA GLY A 331 7.55 -7.82 13.31
C GLY A 331 7.83 -6.35 13.04
N PHE A 332 6.87 -5.50 13.36
CA PHE A 332 6.99 -4.07 13.24
C PHE A 332 7.17 -3.41 14.61
N ILE A 333 7.81 -2.27 14.61
CA ILE A 333 7.90 -1.40 15.77
C ILE A 333 6.98 -0.21 15.48
N PRO A 334 5.82 -0.12 16.14
CA PRO A 334 4.91 0.99 15.93
C PRO A 334 5.59 2.33 16.21
N SER A 335 5.22 3.37 15.47
CA SER A 335 5.84 4.70 15.57
C SER A 335 5.92 5.21 17.00
N ALA A 336 4.88 5.02 17.80
CA ALA A 336 4.86 5.38 19.23
C ALA A 336 5.92 4.65 20.08
N ASN A 337 6.50 3.55 19.59
CA ASN A 337 7.49 2.74 20.29
C ASN A 337 8.93 2.94 19.77
N ILE A 338 9.15 3.81 18.81
CA ILE A 338 10.50 4.19 18.30
C ILE A 338 11.47 4.56 19.45
N PRO A 339 11.08 5.31 20.48
CA PRO A 339 11.98 5.60 21.62
C PRO A 339 12.45 4.34 22.38
N GLN A 340 11.80 3.20 22.18
CA GLN A 340 12.15 1.92 22.82
C GLN A 340 13.09 1.05 21.96
N LEU A 341 13.58 1.52 20.81
CA LEU A 341 14.54 0.80 19.96
C LEU A 341 15.76 0.23 20.73
N PRO A 342 16.39 0.95 21.70
CA PRO A 342 17.47 0.37 22.50
C PRO A 342 17.04 -0.84 23.33
N GLN A 343 15.77 -0.94 23.72
CA GLN A 343 15.23 -2.13 24.39
C GLN A 343 15.06 -3.29 23.40
N VAL A 344 14.58 -3.03 22.20
CA VAL A 344 14.39 -4.02 21.13
C VAL A 344 15.74 -4.71 20.81
N LEU A 345 16.83 -3.94 20.69
CA LEU A 345 18.19 -4.48 20.53
C LEU A 345 18.59 -5.41 21.67
N ARG A 346 18.36 -5.01 22.93
CA ARG A 346 18.69 -5.85 24.11
C ARG A 346 17.90 -7.15 24.17
N LEU A 347 16.72 -7.19 23.52
CA LEU A 347 15.91 -8.40 23.40
C LEU A 347 16.42 -9.39 22.34
N GLY A 348 17.44 -9.02 21.56
CA GLY A 348 18.03 -9.85 20.51
C GLY A 348 17.35 -9.67 19.15
N TYR A 349 16.82 -8.48 18.90
CA TYR A 349 16.38 -8.06 17.57
C TYR A 349 17.33 -6.99 17.01
N ASN A 350 17.52 -7.01 15.71
CA ASN A 350 17.90 -5.82 14.95
C ASN A 350 16.65 -5.01 14.61
N TYR A 351 16.82 -3.76 14.22
CA TYR A 351 15.76 -2.95 13.63
C TYR A 351 16.29 -2.20 12.41
N PHE A 352 15.39 -1.90 11.52
CA PHE A 352 15.63 -0.94 10.44
C PHE A 352 14.30 -0.26 10.09
N GLY A 353 14.38 0.99 9.68
CA GLY A 353 13.26 1.77 9.17
C GLY A 353 13.41 1.93 7.68
N GLU A 354 12.33 1.74 6.97
CA GLU A 354 12.25 1.80 5.52
C GLU A 354 11.30 2.93 5.13
N PRO A 355 11.79 3.95 4.40
CA PRO A 355 10.94 5.00 3.87
C PRO A 355 9.96 4.43 2.85
N ASP A 356 8.70 4.73 2.99
CA ASP A 356 7.68 4.33 2.01
C ASP A 356 7.73 5.21 0.75
N PHE A 357 7.86 4.57 -0.43
CA PHE A 357 7.61 5.25 -1.70
C PHE A 357 6.11 5.14 -2.03
N GLY A 358 5.33 5.85 -1.24
CA GLY A 358 3.88 5.83 -1.28
C GLY A 358 3.28 7.18 -0.95
N MET A 359 2.01 7.19 -0.66
CA MET A 359 1.29 8.34 -0.16
C MET A 359 0.36 7.94 0.97
N ASN A 360 0.54 8.53 2.13
CA ASN A 360 -0.50 8.55 3.15
C ASN A 360 -1.46 9.69 2.83
N PHE A 361 -2.74 9.49 3.05
CA PHE A 361 -3.70 10.50 2.66
C PHE A 361 -5.06 10.31 3.32
N LEU A 362 -5.66 11.43 3.69
CA LEU A 362 -7.07 11.50 4.05
C LEU A 362 -7.91 11.71 2.79
N ASN A 363 -8.85 10.81 2.56
CA ASN A 363 -9.75 10.86 1.42
C ASN A 363 -10.97 11.72 1.68
N TYR A 364 -11.46 12.35 0.62
CA TYR A 364 -12.71 13.09 0.58
C TYR A 364 -13.77 12.36 -0.26
N ASN A 365 -15.02 12.33 0.19
CA ASN A 365 -16.12 11.76 -0.56
C ASN A 365 -16.85 12.84 -1.37
N PHE A 366 -16.55 12.93 -2.64
CA PHE A 366 -17.15 13.91 -3.56
C PHE A 366 -18.62 13.61 -3.88
N LYS A 367 -19.16 12.46 -3.44
CA LYS A 367 -20.59 12.10 -3.59
C LYS A 367 -21.40 12.30 -2.32
N ASP A 368 -20.80 12.53 -1.16
CA ASP A 368 -21.55 12.69 0.08
C ASP A 368 -22.36 14.00 0.06
N THR A 369 -23.68 13.86 -0.05
CA THR A 369 -24.62 15.01 -0.03
C THR A 369 -25.00 15.46 1.37
N THR A 370 -24.54 14.76 2.42
CA THR A 370 -24.81 15.11 3.82
C THR A 370 -24.27 16.50 4.12
N ASN A 371 -25.15 17.40 4.55
CA ASN A 371 -24.78 18.78 4.84
C ASN A 371 -24.03 19.49 3.68
N HIS A 372 -24.38 19.17 2.43
CA HIS A 372 -23.74 19.71 1.21
C HIS A 372 -22.24 19.45 1.10
N PHE A 373 -21.72 18.39 1.72
CA PHE A 373 -20.29 18.10 1.73
C PHE A 373 -19.72 17.98 0.31
N ASN A 374 -20.42 17.29 -0.60
CA ASN A 374 -20.01 17.20 -2.01
C ASN A 374 -19.79 18.56 -2.66
N SER A 375 -20.65 19.54 -2.39
CA SER A 375 -20.52 20.91 -2.93
C SER A 375 -19.33 21.65 -2.29
N ILE A 376 -19.12 21.45 -0.98
CA ILE A 376 -18.03 22.08 -0.22
C ILE A 376 -16.68 21.52 -0.66
N ILE A 377 -16.56 20.19 -0.74
CA ILE A 377 -15.28 19.54 -1.07
C ILE A 377 -14.88 19.74 -2.55
N ASN A 378 -15.83 20.01 -3.43
CA ASN A 378 -15.54 20.42 -4.80
C ASN A 378 -14.87 21.79 -4.90
N GLN A 379 -14.91 22.62 -3.82
CA GLN A 379 -14.21 23.89 -3.78
C GLN A 379 -12.72 23.68 -3.48
N THR A 380 -11.84 23.99 -4.42
CA THR A 380 -10.37 23.84 -4.24
C THR A 380 -9.87 24.61 -3.03
N TYR A 381 -10.38 25.83 -2.78
CA TYR A 381 -9.99 26.62 -1.62
C TYR A 381 -10.28 25.90 -0.29
N PHE A 382 -11.37 25.11 -0.21
CA PHE A 382 -11.68 24.36 0.99
C PHE A 382 -10.68 23.23 1.23
N ARG A 383 -10.30 22.48 0.18
CA ARG A 383 -9.25 21.47 0.26
C ARG A 383 -7.90 22.05 0.66
N GLN A 384 -7.58 23.25 0.13
CA GLN A 384 -6.38 24.01 0.52
C GLN A 384 -6.45 24.49 1.97
N ALA A 385 -7.63 24.91 2.47
CA ALA A 385 -7.82 25.25 3.87
C ALA A 385 -7.63 24.04 4.79
N MET A 386 -8.07 22.85 4.37
CA MET A 386 -7.80 21.59 5.07
C MET A 386 -6.31 21.28 5.12
N ALA A 387 -5.57 21.42 4.01
CA ALA A 387 -4.12 21.24 3.98
C ALA A 387 -3.38 22.23 4.92
N HIS A 388 -3.90 23.46 5.10
CA HIS A 388 -3.32 24.42 6.03
C HIS A 388 -3.54 24.09 7.52
N VAL A 389 -4.48 23.22 7.89
CA VAL A 389 -4.68 22.81 9.28
C VAL A 389 -3.94 21.50 9.63
N GLU A 390 -3.24 20.90 8.68
CA GLU A 390 -2.39 19.74 8.87
C GLU A 390 -0.97 20.16 9.27
N ASP A 391 -0.49 19.66 10.42
CA ASP A 391 0.86 19.94 10.94
C ASP A 391 1.81 18.76 10.68
N GLN A 392 2.17 18.52 9.42
CA GLN A 392 3.02 17.38 9.03
C GLN A 392 4.34 17.34 9.82
N GLN A 393 5.01 18.47 10.02
CA GLN A 393 6.26 18.51 10.78
C GLN A 393 6.06 18.21 12.27
N GLY A 394 4.94 18.68 12.81
CA GLY A 394 4.53 18.34 14.18
C GLY A 394 4.26 16.85 14.33
N TRP A 395 3.58 16.23 13.38
CA TRP A 395 3.29 14.79 13.38
C TRP A 395 4.56 13.94 13.26
N ILE A 396 5.45 14.27 12.30
CA ILE A 396 6.74 13.60 12.15
C ILE A 396 7.55 13.66 13.46
N SER A 397 7.59 14.83 14.10
CA SER A 397 8.34 15.01 15.33
C SER A 397 7.70 14.34 16.55
N ALA A 398 6.38 14.54 16.77
CA ALA A 398 5.70 14.14 18.00
C ALA A 398 5.20 12.69 17.95
N PHE A 399 4.71 12.22 16.79
CA PHE A 399 4.05 10.92 16.66
C PHE A 399 4.91 9.87 15.96
N MET A 400 5.71 10.27 14.96
CA MET A 400 6.64 9.38 14.25
C MET A 400 8.05 9.38 14.87
N HIS A 401 8.34 10.27 15.82
CA HIS A 401 9.66 10.40 16.45
C HIS A 401 10.82 10.53 15.45
N GLY A 402 10.56 11.20 14.33
CA GLY A 402 11.53 11.41 13.25
C GLY A 402 11.64 10.27 12.24
N ALA A 403 10.91 9.16 12.43
CA ALA A 403 10.85 8.04 11.48
C ALA A 403 9.72 8.28 10.46
N GLY A 404 9.93 9.23 9.57
CA GLY A 404 9.01 9.59 8.52
C GLY A 404 9.46 10.82 7.75
N ALA A 405 8.82 11.07 6.63
CA ALA A 405 9.11 12.18 5.74
C ALA A 405 7.80 12.90 5.31
N PRO A 406 7.85 14.23 5.08
CA PRO A 406 6.68 14.95 4.62
C PRO A 406 6.32 14.57 3.18
N ALA A 407 5.02 14.53 2.88
CA ALA A 407 4.48 14.35 1.54
C ALA A 407 3.43 15.42 1.26
N TYR A 408 3.58 16.13 0.14
CA TYR A 408 2.71 17.27 -0.21
C TYR A 408 1.88 17.03 -1.47
N GLY A 409 2.01 15.84 -2.05
CA GLY A 409 1.34 15.41 -3.26
C GLY A 409 1.51 13.91 -3.46
N PRO A 410 1.04 13.36 -4.58
CA PRO A 410 1.03 11.92 -4.81
C PRO A 410 2.43 11.30 -4.96
N ILE A 411 3.46 12.10 -5.22
CA ILE A 411 4.86 11.64 -5.25
C ILE A 411 5.56 12.20 -4.02
N PRO A 412 6.06 11.37 -3.10
CA PRO A 412 6.71 11.82 -1.89
C PRO A 412 8.03 12.54 -2.19
N ALA A 413 8.39 13.51 -1.33
CA ALA A 413 9.67 14.20 -1.44
C ALA A 413 10.86 13.30 -1.09
N TYR A 414 10.61 12.21 -0.40
CA TYR A 414 11.60 11.21 0.00
C TYR A 414 10.96 9.79 0.01
N PRO A 415 11.66 8.76 -0.49
CA PRO A 415 12.95 8.82 -1.20
C PRO A 415 12.89 9.62 -2.50
N LYS A 416 14.02 10.20 -2.89
CA LYS A 416 14.07 11.05 -4.11
C LYS A 416 13.78 10.24 -5.36
N SER A 417 12.89 10.75 -6.18
CA SER A 417 12.44 10.13 -7.42
C SER A 417 12.52 11.09 -8.61
N PRO A 418 12.78 10.60 -9.83
CA PRO A 418 12.71 11.42 -11.04
C PRO A 418 11.29 11.91 -11.35
N PHE A 419 10.29 11.38 -10.66
CA PHE A 419 8.88 11.71 -10.83
C PHE A 419 8.39 12.86 -9.93
N LEU A 420 9.19 13.29 -8.93
CA LEU A 420 8.81 14.36 -8.01
C LEU A 420 8.66 15.71 -8.76
N PRO A 421 7.50 16.37 -8.73
CA PRO A 421 7.33 17.69 -9.28
C PRO A 421 7.92 18.77 -8.36
N SER A 422 8.30 19.92 -8.95
CA SER A 422 8.95 21.00 -8.20
C SER A 422 8.10 21.59 -7.09
N ASN A 423 6.78 21.66 -7.26
CA ASN A 423 5.86 22.20 -6.24
C ASN A 423 5.58 21.25 -5.07
N ALA A 424 5.94 19.96 -5.18
CA ALA A 424 5.87 19.00 -4.08
C ALA A 424 7.21 18.81 -3.36
N ALA A 425 8.27 19.50 -3.80
CA ALA A 425 9.56 19.51 -3.10
C ALA A 425 9.54 20.38 -1.82
N THR A 426 8.59 21.28 -1.72
CA THR A 426 8.33 22.13 -0.55
C THR A 426 6.83 22.21 -0.31
N ASN A 427 6.41 22.39 0.96
CA ASN A 427 4.98 22.46 1.27
C ASN A 427 4.30 23.66 0.58
N PRO A 428 3.38 23.46 -0.36
CA PRO A 428 2.65 24.57 -0.99
C PRO A 428 1.60 25.17 -0.05
N TYR A 429 1.17 24.44 1.00
CA TYR A 429 0.17 24.83 1.99
C TYR A 429 0.72 24.64 3.41
N PRO A 430 1.75 25.43 3.85
CA PRO A 430 2.36 25.25 5.16
C PRO A 430 1.33 25.33 6.28
N PHE A 431 1.52 24.55 7.34
CA PHE A 431 0.67 24.57 8.51
C PHE A 431 0.46 26.00 9.03
N SER A 432 -0.78 26.44 9.01
CA SER A 432 -1.18 27.76 9.47
C SER A 432 -2.70 27.85 9.63
N VAL A 433 -3.18 27.69 10.84
CA VAL A 433 -4.62 27.89 11.14
C VAL A 433 -5.11 29.26 10.69
N SER A 434 -4.29 30.29 10.81
CA SER A 434 -4.64 31.65 10.35
C SER A 434 -4.78 31.76 8.83
N SER A 435 -4.01 30.99 8.05
CA SER A 435 -4.15 30.92 6.59
C SER A 435 -5.45 30.23 6.21
N ALA A 436 -5.80 29.11 6.85
CA ALA A 436 -7.08 28.44 6.67
C ALA A 436 -8.26 29.37 6.97
N VAL A 437 -8.22 30.07 8.12
CA VAL A 437 -9.22 31.09 8.50
C VAL A 437 -9.34 32.19 7.46
N SER A 438 -8.22 32.71 6.96
CA SER A 438 -8.21 33.78 5.97
C SER A 438 -8.81 33.32 4.65
N LEU A 439 -8.51 32.09 4.23
CA LEU A 439 -9.02 31.50 3.02
C LEU A 439 -10.55 31.28 3.11
N LEU A 440 -11.05 30.73 4.21
CA LEU A 440 -12.49 30.57 4.45
C LEU A 440 -13.23 31.90 4.45
N LYS A 441 -12.68 32.93 5.13
CA LYS A 441 -13.24 34.30 5.14
C LYS A 441 -13.31 34.90 3.74
N ALA A 442 -12.25 34.75 2.95
CA ALA A 442 -12.18 35.28 1.59
C ALA A 442 -13.29 34.69 0.69
N HIS A 443 -13.75 33.46 1.01
CA HIS A 443 -14.81 32.75 0.29
C HIS A 443 -16.16 32.77 1.02
N GLY A 444 -16.47 33.82 1.78
CA GLY A 444 -17.81 34.08 2.29
C GLY A 444 -18.27 33.27 3.47
N TRP A 445 -17.35 32.62 4.20
CA TRP A 445 -17.63 31.93 5.46
C TRP A 445 -17.50 32.90 6.64
N THR A 446 -18.45 32.85 7.58
CA THR A 446 -18.32 33.51 8.87
C THR A 446 -17.49 32.62 9.76
N VAL A 447 -16.29 33.07 10.12
CA VAL A 447 -15.38 32.26 10.92
C VAL A 447 -15.69 32.39 12.40
N ASN A 448 -15.94 31.23 13.01
CA ASN A 448 -16.19 31.05 14.43
C ASN A 448 -15.11 30.12 15.02
N ALA A 449 -13.95 30.69 15.32
CA ALA A 449 -12.82 29.94 15.83
C ALA A 449 -13.17 29.18 17.13
N GLY A 450 -12.91 27.86 17.14
CA GLY A 450 -13.32 26.97 18.21
C GLY A 450 -14.81 26.56 18.18
N GLY A 451 -15.59 27.10 17.23
CA GLY A 451 -17.00 26.78 16.99
C GLY A 451 -17.20 26.05 15.67
N THR A 452 -18.22 26.51 14.91
CA THR A 452 -18.52 25.99 13.57
C THR A 452 -18.78 27.15 12.63
N ASP A 453 -18.07 27.21 11.53
CA ASP A 453 -18.23 28.22 10.50
C ASP A 453 -19.54 28.00 9.72
N VAL A 454 -20.10 29.11 9.26
CA VAL A 454 -21.37 29.13 8.54
C VAL A 454 -21.19 29.86 7.22
N CYS A 455 -21.71 29.32 6.13
CA CYS A 455 -21.78 30.03 4.84
C CYS A 455 -22.68 31.26 4.97
N GLN A 456 -22.11 32.45 4.87
CA GLN A 456 -22.82 33.71 4.89
C GLN A 456 -23.14 34.19 3.47
N SER A 457 -22.20 34.00 2.55
CA SER A 457 -22.33 34.48 1.16
C SER A 457 -22.47 33.29 0.21
N ALA A 458 -23.70 32.83 0.00
CA ALA A 458 -24.00 31.76 -0.95
C ALA A 458 -23.78 32.22 -2.40
N GLY A 459 -23.37 31.28 -3.27
CA GLY A 459 -23.18 31.51 -4.71
C GLY A 459 -21.81 31.07 -5.20
N SER A 460 -21.51 31.27 -6.49
CA SER A 460 -20.32 30.79 -7.19
C SER A 460 -19.27 31.87 -7.50
N GLY A 461 -19.43 33.07 -6.98
CA GLY A 461 -18.45 34.15 -7.14
C GLY A 461 -17.20 33.92 -6.27
N ALA A 462 -16.12 34.63 -6.57
CA ALA A 462 -14.83 34.47 -5.91
C ALA A 462 -14.84 34.69 -4.38
N SER A 463 -15.79 35.52 -3.88
CA SER A 463 -15.97 35.78 -2.43
C SER A 463 -17.20 35.06 -1.87
N GLN A 464 -17.69 34.03 -2.52
CA GLN A 464 -18.86 33.25 -2.12
C GLN A 464 -18.46 31.78 -1.79
N CYS A 465 -19.29 31.11 -0.99
CA CYS A 465 -18.97 29.77 -0.46
C CYS A 465 -18.81 28.69 -1.55
N GLY A 466 -19.40 28.88 -2.71
CA GLY A 466 -19.33 27.96 -3.84
C GLY A 466 -20.70 27.54 -4.35
N ALA A 467 -20.72 27.03 -5.57
CA ALA A 467 -21.95 26.55 -6.20
C ALA A 467 -22.55 25.38 -5.39
N GLY A 468 -23.86 25.41 -5.17
CA GLY A 468 -24.58 24.35 -4.44
C GLY A 468 -24.45 24.43 -2.92
N ILE A 469 -23.85 25.48 -2.37
CA ILE A 469 -23.72 25.71 -0.93
C ILE A 469 -24.69 26.80 -0.49
N PRO A 470 -25.82 26.45 0.18
CA PRO A 470 -26.77 27.43 0.67
C PRO A 470 -26.21 28.28 1.81
N ALA A 471 -26.74 29.51 1.96
CA ALA A 471 -26.49 30.30 3.16
C ALA A 471 -26.98 29.53 4.42
N GLY A 472 -26.25 29.63 5.50
CA GLY A 472 -26.52 28.87 6.73
C GLY A 472 -25.90 27.47 6.78
N THR A 473 -25.31 26.95 5.68
CA THR A 473 -24.59 25.69 5.70
C THR A 473 -23.41 25.75 6.67
N GLN A 474 -23.28 24.75 7.52
CA GLN A 474 -22.22 24.67 8.53
C GLN A 474 -21.05 23.81 8.05
N LEU A 475 -19.81 24.17 8.41
CA LEU A 475 -18.64 23.27 8.24
C LEU A 475 -18.63 22.21 9.34
N LYS A 476 -19.49 21.21 9.20
CA LYS A 476 -19.65 20.10 10.17
C LYS A 476 -19.72 18.78 9.43
N PHE A 477 -18.74 17.89 9.70
CA PHE A 477 -18.52 16.66 8.96
C PHE A 477 -18.15 15.49 9.88
N ASN A 478 -18.22 14.25 9.38
CA ASN A 478 -17.63 13.09 10.01
C ASN A 478 -16.30 12.72 9.32
N LEU A 479 -15.41 12.10 10.10
CA LEU A 479 -14.17 11.49 9.62
C LEU A 479 -14.07 10.09 10.19
N ILE A 480 -13.95 9.09 9.32
CA ILE A 480 -13.80 7.69 9.69
C ILE A 480 -12.32 7.32 9.58
N TYR A 481 -11.76 6.67 10.60
CA TYR A 481 -10.34 6.32 10.59
C TYR A 481 -10.08 4.89 11.07
N ASN A 482 -8.95 4.31 10.63
CA ASN A 482 -8.51 3.00 11.06
C ASN A 482 -8.03 3.02 12.52
N SER A 483 -8.76 2.34 13.40
CA SER A 483 -8.49 2.30 14.85
C SER A 483 -7.39 1.32 15.25
N GLY A 484 -6.88 0.50 14.35
CA GLY A 484 -5.78 -0.46 14.62
C GLY A 484 -4.44 0.22 14.84
N SER A 485 -4.23 1.39 14.21
CA SER A 485 -3.03 2.21 14.27
C SER A 485 -3.13 3.32 15.32
N GLN A 486 -2.17 3.32 16.26
CA GLN A 486 -2.05 4.42 17.24
C GLN A 486 -1.57 5.71 16.54
N LEU A 487 -0.76 5.60 15.49
CA LEU A 487 -0.28 6.73 14.71
C LEU A 487 -1.47 7.48 14.10
N ILE A 488 -2.28 6.83 13.28
CA ILE A 488 -3.48 7.41 12.64
C ILE A 488 -4.42 8.02 13.69
N THR A 489 -4.63 7.32 14.82
CA THR A 489 -5.46 7.86 15.92
C THR A 489 -4.94 9.19 16.43
N SER A 490 -3.63 9.33 16.60
CA SER A 490 -3.00 10.56 17.09
C SER A 490 -3.08 11.69 16.07
N GLU A 491 -2.81 11.40 14.80
CA GLU A 491 -2.88 12.35 13.69
C GLU A 491 -4.29 12.88 13.48
N MET A 492 -5.29 12.02 13.41
CA MET A 492 -6.68 12.44 13.26
C MET A 492 -7.20 13.22 14.45
N THR A 493 -6.76 12.89 15.67
CA THR A 493 -7.11 13.66 16.87
C THR A 493 -6.53 15.07 16.84
N ASP A 494 -5.28 15.21 16.41
CA ASP A 494 -4.63 16.52 16.26
C ASP A 494 -5.26 17.33 15.12
N LEU A 495 -5.50 16.70 13.96
CA LEU A 495 -6.17 17.32 12.81
C LEU A 495 -7.52 17.94 13.22
N VAL A 496 -8.36 17.18 13.92
CA VAL A 496 -9.66 17.65 14.39
C VAL A 496 -9.52 18.84 15.34
N SER A 497 -8.52 18.83 16.22
CA SER A 497 -8.22 19.93 17.13
C SER A 497 -7.81 21.21 16.37
N LYS A 498 -6.98 21.09 15.35
CA LYS A 498 -6.52 22.21 14.50
C LYS A 498 -7.65 22.72 13.58
N ALA A 499 -8.40 21.83 12.96
CA ALA A 499 -9.56 22.15 12.12
C ALA A 499 -10.60 22.94 12.91
N LYS A 500 -10.88 22.55 14.16
CA LYS A 500 -11.81 23.25 15.03
C LYS A 500 -11.37 24.69 15.33
N GLN A 501 -10.07 24.94 15.45
CA GLN A 501 -9.54 26.31 15.61
C GLN A 501 -9.80 27.18 14.38
N ALA A 502 -9.91 26.56 13.19
CA ALA A 502 -10.28 27.24 11.95
C ALA A 502 -11.81 27.30 11.73
N GLY A 503 -12.64 26.82 12.67
CA GLY A 503 -14.09 26.78 12.54
C GLY A 503 -14.64 25.57 11.78
N ILE A 504 -13.82 24.57 11.48
CA ILE A 504 -14.22 23.32 10.84
C ILE A 504 -14.46 22.27 11.92
N ASN A 505 -15.72 21.86 12.09
CA ASN A 505 -16.12 20.91 13.14
C ASN A 505 -16.17 19.48 12.59
N ILE A 506 -15.22 18.65 12.98
CA ILE A 506 -15.10 17.26 12.52
C ILE A 506 -15.40 16.32 13.69
N THR A 507 -16.25 15.32 13.45
CA THR A 507 -16.56 14.25 14.41
C THR A 507 -15.83 12.98 13.99
N LEU A 508 -14.97 12.46 14.86
CA LEU A 508 -14.22 11.22 14.63
C LEU A 508 -15.10 9.97 14.83
N GLN A 509 -14.92 9.00 13.96
CA GLN A 509 -15.48 7.65 14.06
C GLN A 509 -14.40 6.63 13.74
N SER A 510 -14.19 5.66 14.62
CA SER A 510 -13.21 4.60 14.38
C SER A 510 -13.84 3.39 13.67
N SER A 511 -13.05 2.72 12.83
CA SER A 511 -13.44 1.49 12.15
C SER A 511 -12.24 0.54 12.08
N ASN A 512 -12.46 -0.76 11.86
CA ASN A 512 -11.36 -1.67 11.59
C ASN A 512 -10.97 -1.66 10.11
N PHE A 513 -9.71 -1.97 9.81
CA PHE A 513 -9.14 -1.91 8.47
C PHE A 513 -9.96 -2.70 7.43
N ASN A 514 -10.23 -3.99 7.67
CA ASN A 514 -10.95 -4.82 6.70
C ASN A 514 -12.37 -4.32 6.42
N TYR A 515 -13.04 -3.74 7.43
CA TYR A 515 -14.35 -3.13 7.24
C TYR A 515 -14.25 -1.86 6.38
N MET A 516 -13.21 -1.05 6.58
CA MET A 516 -12.98 0.14 5.74
C MET A 516 -12.75 -0.26 4.28
N ILE A 517 -11.90 -1.26 4.01
CA ILE A 517 -11.66 -1.77 2.65
C ILE A 517 -12.97 -2.15 1.97
N SER A 518 -13.81 -2.94 2.63
CA SER A 518 -15.01 -3.50 2.00
C SER A 518 -16.20 -2.55 1.91
N ASN A 519 -16.23 -1.45 2.70
CA ASN A 519 -17.42 -0.60 2.81
C ASN A 519 -17.17 0.87 2.45
N TYR A 520 -15.95 1.35 2.61
CA TYR A 520 -15.64 2.76 2.38
C TYR A 520 -14.64 2.97 1.23
N LEU A 521 -13.73 2.02 1.00
CA LEU A 521 -12.75 2.09 -0.08
C LEU A 521 -13.23 1.37 -1.35
N ASP A 522 -14.13 0.40 -1.22
CA ASP A 522 -14.71 -0.26 -2.39
C ASP A 522 -15.58 0.73 -3.18
N PRO A 523 -15.19 1.12 -4.42
CA PRO A 523 -15.98 2.06 -5.23
C PRO A 523 -17.36 1.52 -5.61
N TYR A 524 -17.60 0.23 -5.41
CA TYR A 524 -18.86 -0.45 -5.71
C TYR A 524 -19.67 -0.78 -4.44
N ALA A 525 -19.22 -0.34 -3.26
CA ALA A 525 -19.96 -0.53 -2.02
C ALA A 525 -21.36 0.09 -2.09
N PRO A 526 -22.36 -0.48 -1.37
CA PRO A 526 -23.70 0.07 -1.35
C PRO A 526 -23.73 1.55 -0.94
N ALA A 527 -24.53 2.37 -1.63
CA ALA A 527 -24.59 3.83 -1.42
C ALA A 527 -24.96 4.24 0.03
N ASN A 528 -25.66 3.38 0.80
CA ASN A 528 -25.98 3.62 2.20
C ASN A 528 -24.78 3.47 3.13
N GLU A 529 -23.74 2.75 2.72
CA GLU A 529 -22.48 2.56 3.46
C GLU A 529 -21.44 3.60 3.05
N ASN A 530 -21.61 4.25 1.90
CA ASN A 530 -20.78 5.37 1.42
C ASN A 530 -21.17 6.75 2.01
N LYS A 531 -21.92 6.79 3.11
CA LYS A 531 -22.27 8.03 3.83
C LYS A 531 -21.17 8.44 4.79
N TRP A 532 -20.08 8.91 4.24
CA TRP A 532 -18.94 9.44 4.97
C TRP A 532 -18.42 10.68 4.25
N ALA A 533 -17.98 11.68 4.98
CA ALA A 533 -17.42 12.88 4.39
C ALA A 533 -15.90 12.73 4.15
N MET A 534 -15.21 12.24 5.16
CA MET A 534 -13.75 12.05 5.12
C MET A 534 -13.38 10.69 5.70
N GLN A 535 -12.28 10.10 5.23
CA GLN A 535 -11.73 8.87 5.80
C GLN A 535 -10.22 8.80 5.70
N ASP A 536 -9.61 8.13 6.68
CA ASP A 536 -8.20 7.81 6.73
C ASP A 536 -7.98 6.35 7.13
N PHE A 537 -7.39 5.58 6.24
CA PHE A 537 -6.98 4.19 6.49
C PHE A 537 -5.45 4.03 6.52
N GLY A 538 -4.70 5.13 6.37
CA GLY A 538 -3.25 5.24 6.31
C GLY A 538 -2.77 5.68 4.94
N GLY A 539 -2.94 4.88 3.92
CA GLY A 539 -2.46 5.24 2.59
C GLY A 539 -2.21 4.05 1.70
N GLU A 540 -1.56 4.31 0.59
CA GLU A 540 -1.17 3.31 -0.40
C GLU A 540 0.29 3.52 -0.81
N THR A 541 1.00 2.41 -0.97
CA THR A 541 2.28 2.42 -1.66
C THR A 541 2.05 2.72 -3.13
N ASN A 542 2.86 3.58 -3.73
CA ASN A 542 2.78 3.87 -5.16
C ASN A 542 2.97 2.59 -5.98
N SER A 543 2.25 2.50 -7.09
CA SER A 543 2.58 1.54 -8.14
C SER A 543 4.04 1.66 -8.53
N THR A 544 4.62 0.59 -9.06
CA THR A 544 6.03 0.59 -9.49
C THR A 544 6.31 1.71 -10.48
N TYR A 545 5.42 1.93 -11.46
CA TYR A 545 5.40 3.16 -12.25
C TYR A 545 4.38 4.13 -11.60
N PRO A 546 4.83 5.22 -10.94
CA PRO A 546 4.03 5.95 -9.96
C PRO A 546 3.03 6.94 -10.60
N THR A 547 2.19 6.45 -11.51
CA THR A 547 1.01 7.19 -11.98
C THR A 547 -0.13 7.03 -10.98
N THR A 548 -0.99 8.03 -10.88
CA THR A 548 -2.18 7.97 -10.01
C THR A 548 -3.43 7.44 -10.75
N PHE A 549 -3.22 6.71 -11.85
CA PHE A 549 -4.29 6.22 -12.73
C PHE A 549 -5.40 5.46 -11.99
N SER A 550 -5.03 4.58 -11.07
CA SER A 550 -6.00 3.80 -10.30
C SER A 550 -6.78 4.65 -9.28
N LEU A 551 -6.19 5.74 -8.77
CA LEU A 551 -6.70 6.51 -7.63
C LEU A 551 -7.49 7.76 -8.04
N PHE A 552 -6.94 8.58 -8.96
CA PHE A 552 -7.49 9.90 -9.27
C PHE A 552 -8.01 10.07 -10.70
N ASN A 553 -7.87 9.05 -11.56
CA ASN A 553 -8.57 9.04 -12.85
C ASN A 553 -10.06 8.77 -12.65
N THR A 554 -10.93 9.47 -13.35
CA THR A 554 -12.38 9.22 -13.27
C THR A 554 -12.71 7.77 -13.60
N GLY A 555 -13.30 7.05 -12.66
CA GLY A 555 -13.59 5.62 -12.75
C GLY A 555 -12.37 4.70 -12.57
N GLY A 556 -11.30 5.19 -11.97
CA GLY A 556 -10.12 4.38 -11.60
C GLY A 556 -10.48 3.22 -10.67
N SER A 557 -9.72 2.15 -10.74
CA SER A 557 -10.02 0.89 -10.03
C SER A 557 -10.00 1.00 -8.49
N ASN A 558 -9.18 1.90 -7.96
CA ASN A 558 -9.07 2.22 -6.54
C ASN A 558 -9.53 3.66 -6.24
N GLN A 559 -10.40 4.20 -7.08
CA GLN A 559 -10.87 5.57 -6.89
C GLN A 559 -11.76 5.67 -5.65
N ILE A 560 -11.25 6.36 -4.64
CA ILE A 560 -11.92 6.54 -3.36
C ILE A 560 -12.67 7.88 -3.39
N GLY A 561 -13.97 7.84 -3.05
CA GLY A 561 -14.79 9.06 -2.92
C GLY A 561 -15.18 9.74 -4.24
N ASP A 562 -14.95 9.11 -5.38
CA ASP A 562 -15.43 9.55 -6.70
C ASP A 562 -14.96 10.96 -7.13
N TYR A 563 -13.70 11.29 -6.89
CA TYR A 563 -13.06 12.46 -7.49
C TYR A 563 -13.16 12.41 -9.02
N SER A 564 -13.57 13.51 -9.66
CA SER A 564 -13.66 13.59 -11.11
C SER A 564 -13.27 14.99 -11.57
N ASP A 565 -12.20 15.06 -12.36
CA ASP A 565 -11.66 16.30 -12.91
C ASP A 565 -11.11 16.05 -14.31
N PRO A 566 -11.69 16.64 -15.37
CA PRO A 566 -11.27 16.43 -16.76
C PRO A 566 -9.80 16.80 -17.03
N LYS A 567 -9.23 17.75 -16.26
CA LYS A 567 -7.82 18.12 -16.41
C LYS A 567 -6.90 17.10 -15.78
N ALA A 568 -7.27 16.58 -14.59
CA ALA A 568 -6.58 15.46 -13.97
C ALA A 568 -6.61 14.24 -14.91
N ASP A 569 -7.78 13.85 -15.41
CA ASP A 569 -7.93 12.74 -16.36
C ASP A 569 -7.04 12.89 -17.59
N GLN A 570 -6.97 14.09 -18.18
CA GLN A 570 -6.10 14.36 -19.32
C GLN A 570 -4.62 14.11 -19.00
N LEU A 571 -4.16 14.59 -17.84
CA LEU A 571 -2.74 14.45 -17.43
C LEU A 571 -2.41 13.01 -17.06
N ILE A 572 -3.29 12.34 -16.33
CA ILE A 572 -3.15 10.93 -15.95
C ILE A 572 -3.15 10.04 -17.21
N ASN A 573 -4.04 10.28 -18.17
CA ASN A 573 -4.03 9.53 -19.43
C ASN A 573 -2.75 9.80 -20.25
N ALA A 574 -2.14 10.97 -20.15
CA ALA A 574 -0.84 11.23 -20.76
C ALA A 574 0.28 10.40 -20.10
N SER A 575 0.28 10.19 -18.78
CA SER A 575 1.31 9.42 -18.08
C SER A 575 1.27 7.92 -18.39
N ILE A 576 0.09 7.36 -18.64
CA ILE A 576 -0.06 5.94 -19.02
C ILE A 576 0.14 5.64 -20.51
N THR A 577 0.32 6.67 -21.32
CA THR A 577 0.58 6.53 -22.77
C THR A 577 1.96 7.01 -23.19
N SER A 578 2.60 7.86 -22.40
CA SER A 578 3.97 8.39 -22.63
C SER A 578 4.97 7.69 -21.73
N SER A 579 6.13 7.36 -22.26
CA SER A 579 7.28 6.85 -21.47
C SER A 579 8.16 7.99 -20.91
N ASP A 580 7.80 9.25 -21.12
CA ASP A 580 8.53 10.39 -20.56
C ASP A 580 8.10 10.62 -19.09
N PRO A 581 9.02 10.55 -18.12
CA PRO A 581 8.72 10.86 -16.71
C PRO A 581 8.10 12.25 -16.47
N ALA A 582 8.27 13.18 -17.42
CA ALA A 582 7.64 14.50 -17.38
C ALA A 582 6.10 14.42 -17.39
N ALA A 583 5.52 13.37 -17.96
CA ALA A 583 4.07 13.17 -17.94
C ALA A 583 3.56 12.91 -16.51
N VAL A 584 4.23 12.02 -15.77
CA VAL A 584 3.93 11.76 -14.33
C VAL A 584 4.17 13.01 -13.50
N ARG A 585 5.27 13.76 -13.74
CA ARG A 585 5.51 15.01 -13.02
C ARG A 585 4.41 16.05 -13.26
N SER A 586 3.87 16.14 -14.47
CA SER A 586 2.81 17.09 -14.81
C SER A 586 1.49 16.74 -14.12
N GLU A 587 1.15 15.45 -14.08
CA GLU A 587 0.02 14.91 -13.33
C GLU A 587 0.18 15.21 -11.83
N ALA A 588 1.31 14.81 -11.24
CA ALA A 588 1.59 15.01 -9.82
C ALA A 588 1.61 16.51 -9.44
N GLN A 589 2.13 17.39 -10.31
CA GLN A 589 2.12 18.84 -10.11
C GLN A 589 0.69 19.40 -10.01
N TYR A 590 -0.19 18.93 -10.87
CA TYR A 590 -1.59 19.34 -10.87
C TYR A 590 -2.32 18.85 -9.63
N LEU A 591 -2.14 17.57 -9.27
CA LEU A 591 -2.78 16.96 -8.10
C LEU A 591 -2.28 17.57 -6.79
N THR A 592 -0.98 17.88 -6.69
CA THR A 592 -0.42 18.63 -5.55
C THR A 592 -1.10 20.00 -5.37
N ALA A 593 -1.40 20.70 -6.45
CA ALA A 593 -2.07 22.01 -6.38
C ALA A 593 -3.57 21.90 -6.11
N SER A 594 -4.25 20.89 -6.64
CA SER A 594 -5.70 20.70 -6.53
C SER A 594 -6.15 19.98 -5.27
N GLN A 595 -5.24 19.25 -4.60
CA GLN A 595 -5.51 18.51 -3.34
C GLN A 595 -6.77 17.61 -3.42
N PRO A 596 -6.85 16.63 -4.33
CA PRO A 596 -8.01 15.73 -4.41
C PRO A 596 -8.21 14.87 -3.16
N SER A 597 -7.13 14.64 -2.42
CA SER A 597 -7.03 14.14 -1.06
C SER A 597 -6.10 15.07 -0.27
N MET A 598 -6.15 15.05 1.04
CA MET A 598 -5.13 15.70 1.86
C MET A 598 -3.95 14.73 1.98
N PHE A 599 -2.81 15.09 1.42
CA PHE A 599 -1.61 14.27 1.46
C PHE A 599 -0.92 14.43 2.81
N GLU A 600 -0.62 13.33 3.47
CA GLU A 600 -0.11 13.24 4.81
C GLU A 600 1.35 12.77 4.82
N PRO A 601 2.12 13.00 5.91
CA PRO A 601 3.50 12.54 5.97
C PRO A 601 3.57 11.02 5.92
N ASN A 602 4.51 10.48 5.14
CA ASN A 602 4.78 9.05 5.11
C ASN A 602 5.65 8.65 6.29
N ASN A 603 5.20 7.66 7.06
CA ASN A 603 6.01 7.06 8.10
C ASN A 603 6.98 6.02 7.53
N ASP A 604 8.14 5.87 8.15
CA ASP A 604 9.01 4.72 7.87
C ASP A 604 8.38 3.44 8.42
N TYR A 605 8.42 2.35 7.63
CA TYR A 605 8.11 1.02 8.15
C TYR A 605 9.30 0.52 8.99
N THR A 606 9.13 0.48 10.30
CA THR A 606 10.19 0.08 11.22
C THR A 606 10.05 -1.39 11.58
N TRP A 607 10.98 -2.22 11.06
CA TRP A 607 11.04 -3.64 11.29
C TRP A 607 11.80 -3.99 12.56
N ALA A 608 11.27 -4.96 13.32
CA ALA A 608 11.98 -5.71 14.34
C ALA A 608 12.32 -7.09 13.77
N TRP A 609 13.61 -7.38 13.64
CA TRP A 609 14.12 -8.58 13.02
C TRP A 609 15.00 -9.36 14.00
N LYS A 610 14.56 -10.56 14.42
CA LYS A 610 15.29 -11.37 15.39
C LYS A 610 16.68 -11.72 14.87
N THR A 611 17.74 -11.56 15.67
CA THR A 611 19.13 -11.82 15.26
C THR A 611 19.41 -13.27 14.83
N SER A 612 18.52 -14.20 15.22
CA SER A 612 18.55 -15.60 14.77
C SER A 612 18.00 -15.82 13.36
N ILE A 613 17.42 -14.79 12.72
CA ILE A 613 16.90 -14.88 11.36
C ILE A 613 17.87 -14.18 10.41
N GLY A 614 18.27 -14.87 9.35
CA GLY A 614 19.02 -14.31 8.24
C GLY A 614 18.18 -14.21 6.99
N SER A 615 18.61 -13.36 6.05
CA SER A 615 18.04 -13.25 4.70
C SER A 615 19.15 -13.29 3.66
N THR A 616 18.86 -13.89 2.50
CA THR A 616 19.72 -13.82 1.30
C THR A 616 19.15 -12.92 0.23
N MET A 617 18.25 -12.03 0.61
CA MET A 617 17.61 -11.11 -0.30
C MET A 617 18.66 -10.22 -1.01
N PRO A 618 18.54 -10.02 -2.32
CA PRO A 618 19.42 -9.14 -3.07
C PRO A 618 19.35 -7.67 -2.61
N GLU A 619 20.48 -6.96 -2.68
CA GLU A 619 20.57 -5.53 -2.31
C GLU A 619 19.59 -4.63 -3.08
N ALA A 620 19.28 -4.98 -4.34
CA ALA A 620 18.31 -4.22 -5.15
C ALA A 620 16.90 -4.18 -4.56
N TRP A 621 16.62 -5.00 -3.54
CA TRP A 621 15.33 -5.06 -2.86
C TRP A 621 15.41 -4.45 -1.45
N GLU A 622 16.32 -3.54 -1.26
CA GLU A 622 16.50 -2.78 -0.03
C GLU A 622 15.24 -1.96 0.37
N ASN A 623 14.32 -1.78 -0.56
CA ASN A 623 13.04 -1.14 -0.32
C ASN A 623 11.97 -2.21 -0.04
N LEU A 624 12.13 -2.95 1.04
CA LEU A 624 11.08 -3.80 1.59
C LEU A 624 10.00 -2.94 2.19
N THR A 625 8.92 -2.76 1.46
CA THR A 625 7.70 -2.28 2.09
C THR A 625 7.08 -3.43 2.89
N GLN A 626 6.33 -3.14 3.95
CA GLN A 626 5.57 -4.17 4.69
C GLN A 626 4.70 -5.04 3.77
N TYR A 627 4.54 -4.64 2.51
CA TYR A 627 3.69 -5.25 1.53
C TYR A 627 4.36 -6.38 0.75
N TYR A 628 5.69 -6.37 0.62
CA TYR A 628 6.42 -7.37 -0.16
C TYR A 628 7.27 -8.24 0.74
N THR A 629 6.64 -9.14 1.51
CA THR A 629 7.40 -10.16 2.21
C THR A 629 7.95 -11.19 1.22
N THR A 630 9.25 -11.50 1.34
CA THR A 630 9.94 -12.50 0.52
C THR A 630 10.51 -13.61 1.40
N PRO A 631 9.63 -14.37 2.11
CA PRO A 631 10.06 -15.36 3.10
C PRO A 631 10.86 -16.52 2.49
N GLU A 632 10.85 -16.71 1.16
CA GLU A 632 11.69 -17.67 0.45
C GLU A 632 13.20 -17.39 0.56
N TYR A 633 13.57 -16.18 0.95
CA TYR A 633 14.96 -15.79 1.21
C TYR A 633 15.35 -15.88 2.69
N TRP A 634 14.40 -16.13 3.58
CA TRP A 634 14.62 -16.14 5.02
C TRP A 634 15.04 -17.52 5.52
N TYR A 635 15.93 -17.56 6.51
CA TYR A 635 16.40 -18.78 7.12
C TYR A 635 16.76 -18.58 8.60
N LEU A 636 16.78 -19.68 9.36
CA LEU A 636 17.31 -19.67 10.71
C LEU A 636 18.85 -19.80 10.66
N ASN A 637 19.54 -18.97 11.46
CA ASN A 637 20.97 -19.10 11.66
C ASN A 637 21.27 -20.43 12.37
N GLY A 638 22.27 -21.16 11.85
CA GLY A 638 22.68 -22.48 12.32
C GLY A 638 23.62 -22.46 13.52
#